data_077a38f3bb6a8c887e765ce80c0a5f39
#
_entry.id   077a38f3bb6a8c887e765ce80c0a5f39
#
_cell.length_a   1.000
_cell.length_b   1.000
_cell.length_c   1.000
_cell.angle_alpha   90.00
_cell.angle_beta   90.00
_cell.angle_gamma   90.00
#
_symmetry.space_group_name_H-M   'P 1'
#
loop_
_entity.id
_entity.type
_entity.pdbx_description
1 polymer ?
#
loop_
_entity_poly.entity_id
_entity_poly.type
_entity_poly.pdbx_seq_one_letter_code
_entity_poly.pdbx_strand_id
1 'polypeptide(L)'
;MNPGPIAPARDATPARDATPARDATPARDATPARDATPARRAASARDATGPPRVPCPHCEGRFSRRGLNRHITVRHPEVRSVPQPSPAPQPLELRLQAAMREARVFSIVPKATRSLVAVALTDVLRDVHTNNDVPSWEALLAFARVVLQMPDKGDTSRSLPAVIRGNLAAFRAGARLEYRLRRHFPRGPRPPPTDTGQRAARIASQKLSEGDISGAARALCSTDSATDSAEALNALRAKHPPAPPDYSFPARPPQVDIAPTSTDEVLAAVSSFPPSSSAGPDGLRPRHLRDLLSPALGAVATALAKALAKVVDCMRAGTVPSALRPILFGARLIALKKKDGSIRPIACSSTIRRLAAKIAWVNERDAVVTLLGPTQLGCGQASGTEIAAHAARAFIHAHPDAALVKLDFRNAFNTVRRDLVLREVAEHVPGLFPLVDLAYRCPSHLIMDNAVISSECGVQQGDPLGPALFCLALRPLAVSLQSRLRLWYMDDGTLAGDPATVASDVQRVLDYEGRSGLALNPTKCEIFSLDAQPDLQRSLPGCRLTQRLSLELVGSPLTDEAIRPLLDRCLERTAVMLDRLPLLSAHQGLFLLRSCFSAARMQHLLRTCPAGTEASALHEYDDLVLEALTTILNLQLPPEAASQASLPVRFGGLGILSVRRLADVCYAASLTAVADMVATVLPPEALAHFSASQEAALDQTGVRARVPPDKQSKQRAWSDALHQELRDSLLASAPHVADQARLRAVDRPSAGAWLHALPSSSLGTALDDRSLRFCVGLRLGAPVVAAHSCERCGDPVATNGHHGLSCERSAGRHPRHTMLNDTLVRALHSAGIPCTREPQGLDTSDGRRPDGLTLIPFHRGLHLVWDGTVVDTLAPSYVNHCATIPGYAVARAERAKLRKYAALQATHLFSPLAFETLGGHGPLTANFLEGVYHRLIRATGDKRAGSFLLQRLSLAVQRGNAIAFLGTLSSSPPPPHNP
;
A
#
# COMPACT_ATOMS: atom_id res chain seq x y z
N MET A 1 34.25 -15.78 29.29
CA MET A 1 35.67 -15.54 29.24
C MET A 1 35.99 -14.73 27.99
N ASN A 2 36.30 -13.47 28.25
CA ASN A 2 36.76 -12.52 27.22
C ASN A 2 38.27 -12.64 27.08
N PRO A 3 38.88 -12.37 25.94
CA PRO A 3 39.69 -11.19 25.90
C PRO A 3 39.46 -10.29 24.67
N GLY A 4 39.59 -9.02 24.94
CA GLY A 4 39.48 -7.86 24.07
C GLY A 4 40.80 -7.51 23.38
N PRO A 5 41.05 -6.23 22.96
CA PRO A 5 41.34 -5.91 21.56
C PRO A 5 42.80 -5.55 21.28
N ILE A 6 43.20 -5.55 20.00
CA ILE A 6 44.45 -4.94 19.53
C ILE A 6 44.18 -4.06 18.29
N ALA A 7 44.47 -2.78 18.40
CA ALA A 7 44.73 -1.78 17.36
C ALA A 7 46.17 -1.28 17.56
N PRO A 8 46.73 -0.35 16.74
CA PRO A 8 46.88 -0.26 15.31
C PRO A 8 48.38 -0.03 14.89
N ALA A 9 48.71 -0.02 13.62
CA ALA A 9 49.93 0.61 13.16
C ALA A 9 49.74 1.36 11.82
N ARG A 10 50.39 2.48 11.77
CA ARG A 10 50.36 3.60 10.85
C ARG A 10 51.39 3.42 9.69
N ASP A 11 51.16 4.28 8.66
CA ASP A 11 52.07 5.02 7.81
C ASP A 11 52.71 4.33 6.59
N ALA A 12 52.38 4.85 5.38
CA ALA A 12 53.30 5.69 4.61
C ALA A 12 52.79 5.91 3.18
N THR A 13 52.57 7.17 2.83
CA THR A 13 52.68 7.72 1.46
C THR A 13 54.16 7.98 1.11
N PRO A 14 54.61 8.08 -0.15
CA PRO A 14 54.48 9.29 -0.96
C PRO A 14 54.25 9.09 -2.48
N ALA A 15 53.51 9.96 -3.11
CA ALA A 15 53.79 11.07 -4.03
C ALA A 15 54.55 10.78 -5.38
N ARG A 16 53.92 11.40 -6.40
CA ARG A 16 54.44 12.13 -7.56
C ARG A 16 54.62 11.45 -8.91
N ASP A 17 53.98 12.09 -9.82
CA ASP A 17 54.30 12.83 -11.06
C ASP A 17 54.25 11.98 -12.36
N ALA A 18 53.57 12.39 -13.36
CA ALA A 18 53.72 13.45 -14.34
C ALA A 18 52.83 13.19 -15.57
N THR A 19 52.14 14.21 -16.01
CA THR A 19 51.65 14.36 -17.40
C THR A 19 52.81 14.54 -18.38
N PRO A 20 52.64 14.25 -19.68
CA PRO A 20 52.42 15.38 -20.57
C PRO A 20 51.39 15.14 -21.70
N ALA A 21 50.99 16.27 -22.26
CA ALA A 21 50.02 16.55 -23.28
C ALA A 21 50.55 16.32 -24.72
N ARG A 22 49.64 16.60 -25.70
CA ARG A 22 49.80 16.92 -27.13
C ARG A 22 49.63 15.74 -28.07
N ASP A 23 49.06 15.83 -29.27
CA ASP A 23 48.49 16.91 -30.08
C ASP A 23 47.72 16.27 -31.25
N ALA A 24 46.84 17.04 -31.78
CA ALA A 24 46.62 17.40 -33.20
C ALA A 24 45.54 16.65 -33.99
N THR A 25 44.54 17.40 -34.34
CA THR A 25 43.69 17.27 -35.53
C THR A 25 44.50 17.34 -36.84
N PRO A 26 43.96 16.83 -37.99
CA PRO A 26 43.47 17.80 -38.94
C PRO A 26 42.12 17.51 -39.62
N ALA A 27 41.54 18.60 -40.09
CA ALA A 27 40.36 18.69 -40.94
C ALA A 27 40.69 18.45 -42.44
N ARG A 28 39.63 18.32 -43.22
CA ARG A 28 39.39 18.57 -44.67
C ARG A 28 38.66 17.44 -45.32
N ASP A 29 37.78 17.58 -46.32
CA ASP A 29 37.20 18.72 -47.04
C ASP A 29 36.02 18.19 -47.89
N ALA A 30 35.08 19.10 -48.10
CA ALA A 30 34.43 19.43 -49.38
C ALA A 30 33.35 18.50 -49.98
N THR A 31 32.22 19.11 -50.15
CA THR A 31 31.12 18.90 -51.12
C THR A 31 31.57 18.76 -52.59
N PRO A 32 30.72 18.26 -53.49
CA PRO A 32 29.95 19.22 -54.26
C PRO A 32 28.48 18.86 -54.58
N ALA A 33 27.76 19.89 -54.95
CA ALA A 33 26.39 19.96 -55.44
C ALA A 33 26.27 19.51 -56.92
N ARG A 34 25.05 19.10 -57.36
CA ARG A 34 24.46 19.33 -58.70
C ARG A 34 22.94 19.12 -58.63
N ASP A 35 22.20 20.20 -58.81
CA ASP A 35 21.39 20.68 -59.94
C ASP A 35 20.57 19.59 -60.63
N ALA A 36 19.25 19.71 -60.70
CA ALA A 36 18.47 20.41 -61.75
C ALA A 36 16.95 20.06 -61.67
N THR A 37 16.19 21.11 -61.77
CA THR A 37 14.77 21.24 -62.08
C THR A 37 14.40 20.69 -63.49
N PRO A 38 13.11 20.74 -64.03
CA PRO A 38 11.75 20.82 -63.40
C PRO A 38 10.72 19.95 -64.15
N ALA A 39 9.54 19.77 -63.60
CA ALA A 39 8.33 19.47 -64.43
C ALA A 39 7.05 20.01 -63.78
N ARG A 40 6.40 20.87 -64.57
CA ARG A 40 5.07 21.45 -64.37
C ARG A 40 3.94 20.45 -64.58
N ARG A 41 2.85 20.63 -63.81
CA ARG A 41 1.39 20.65 -64.16
C ARG A 41 0.61 20.28 -62.90
N ALA A 42 -0.53 20.77 -62.50
CA ALA A 42 -1.50 21.69 -63.04
C ALA A 42 -2.34 22.21 -61.88
N ALA A 43 -2.89 23.37 -62.00
CA ALA A 43 -3.75 24.02 -61.05
C ALA A 43 -5.09 23.34 -60.88
N SER A 44 -5.62 23.25 -59.65
CA SER A 44 -7.03 23.37 -59.41
C SER A 44 -7.25 24.28 -58.17
N ALA A 45 -8.05 25.28 -58.43
CA ALA A 45 -8.45 26.32 -57.45
C ALA A 45 -9.23 25.73 -56.30
N ARG A 46 -8.80 25.99 -55.05
CA ARG A 46 -9.68 25.98 -53.91
C ARG A 46 -9.31 27.19 -53.01
N ASP A 47 -10.36 27.88 -52.69
CA ASP A 47 -10.57 29.06 -51.88
C ASP A 47 -9.46 29.54 -50.92
N ALA A 48 -9.09 30.81 -51.09
CA ALA A 48 -8.27 31.60 -50.21
C ALA A 48 -9.09 32.10 -49.00
N THR A 49 -9.00 31.40 -47.85
CA THR A 49 -9.29 32.00 -46.55
C THR A 49 -8.11 31.75 -45.63
N GLY A 50 -7.09 32.56 -45.76
CA GLY A 50 -6.00 32.64 -44.79
C GLY A 50 -6.55 33.17 -43.44
N PRO A 51 -5.92 32.82 -42.28
CA PRO A 51 -6.40 33.27 -40.97
C PRO A 51 -6.53 34.80 -40.92
N PRO A 52 -7.57 35.36 -40.26
CA PRO A 52 -7.87 36.79 -40.23
C PRO A 52 -6.65 37.58 -39.74
N ARG A 53 -6.23 38.55 -40.57
CA ARG A 53 -5.16 39.47 -40.19
C ARG A 53 -5.68 40.56 -39.27
N VAL A 54 -5.02 40.72 -38.11
CA VAL A 54 -5.36 41.71 -37.08
C VAL A 54 -4.59 42.99 -37.36
N PRO A 55 -5.23 44.18 -37.30
CA PRO A 55 -4.54 45.47 -37.49
C PRO A 55 -3.62 45.74 -36.29
N CYS A 56 -2.48 46.43 -36.57
CA CYS A 56 -1.61 46.94 -35.52
C CYS A 56 -2.27 48.15 -34.85
N PRO A 57 -2.37 48.20 -33.50
CA PRO A 57 -2.95 49.38 -32.84
C PRO A 57 -2.07 50.66 -32.92
N HIS A 58 -0.86 50.54 -33.47
CA HIS A 58 0.12 51.64 -33.48
C HIS A 58 0.57 52.01 -34.88
N CYS A 59 0.11 51.35 -35.94
CA CYS A 59 0.34 51.69 -37.35
C CYS A 59 -0.69 51.00 -38.25
N GLU A 60 -0.79 51.40 -39.53
CA GLU A 60 -1.79 50.86 -40.47
C GLU A 60 -1.55 49.42 -40.97
N GLY A 61 -0.51 48.75 -40.45
CA GLY A 61 -0.14 47.40 -40.87
C GLY A 61 -1.09 46.31 -40.30
N ARG A 62 -1.46 45.31 -41.15
CA ARG A 62 -2.27 44.15 -40.76
C ARG A 62 -1.43 42.88 -40.75
N PHE A 63 -1.41 42.14 -39.63
CA PHE A 63 -0.52 41.01 -39.39
C PHE A 63 -1.29 39.77 -38.91
N SER A 64 -0.75 38.59 -39.07
CA SER A 64 -1.25 37.43 -38.33
C SER A 64 -1.04 37.63 -36.82
N ARG A 65 -1.87 37.03 -35.98
CA ARG A 65 -1.74 37.15 -34.50
C ARG A 65 -0.32 36.90 -33.97
N ARG A 66 0.47 36.02 -34.60
CA ARG A 66 1.89 35.77 -34.27
C ARG A 66 2.82 36.87 -34.82
N GLY A 67 2.51 37.36 -36.03
CA GLY A 67 3.27 38.41 -36.68
C GLY A 67 3.08 39.79 -36.06
N LEU A 68 1.90 40.07 -35.49
CA LEU A 68 1.57 41.31 -34.80
C LEU A 68 2.44 41.52 -33.55
N ASN A 69 2.60 40.49 -32.71
CA ASN A 69 3.45 40.59 -31.53
C ASN A 69 4.93 40.86 -31.88
N ARG A 70 5.43 40.19 -32.92
CA ARG A 70 6.79 40.41 -33.40
C ARG A 70 6.95 41.82 -34.03
N HIS A 71 5.95 42.29 -34.76
CA HIS A 71 5.92 43.62 -35.35
C HIS A 71 5.91 44.73 -34.28
N ILE A 72 5.05 44.62 -33.24
CA ILE A 72 5.00 45.58 -32.12
C ILE A 72 6.33 45.60 -31.38
N THR A 73 6.94 44.44 -31.12
CA THR A 73 8.24 44.37 -30.42
C THR A 73 9.37 45.01 -31.19
N VAL A 74 9.37 44.95 -32.55
CA VAL A 74 10.47 45.41 -33.39
C VAL A 74 10.26 46.83 -33.90
N ARG A 75 9.03 47.24 -34.20
CA ARG A 75 8.72 48.52 -34.85
C ARG A 75 8.15 49.58 -33.92
N HIS A 76 7.64 49.18 -32.75
CA HIS A 76 7.11 50.09 -31.73
C HIS A 76 7.72 49.78 -30.33
N PRO A 77 9.07 49.86 -30.21
CA PRO A 77 9.75 49.57 -28.94
C PRO A 77 9.39 50.55 -27.80
N GLU A 78 8.89 51.74 -28.16
CA GLU A 78 8.46 52.77 -27.20
C GLU A 78 7.14 52.45 -26.48
N VAL A 79 6.37 51.49 -26.96
CA VAL A 79 5.12 51.04 -26.36
C VAL A 79 5.38 49.95 -25.27
N ARG A 80 6.59 49.78 -24.80
CA ARG A 80 6.79 49.05 -23.54
C ARG A 80 6.14 49.87 -22.44
N SER A 81 4.92 49.47 -22.08
CA SER A 81 4.23 49.99 -20.90
C SER A 81 5.22 50.08 -19.73
N VAL A 82 5.28 51.25 -19.10
CA VAL A 82 5.85 51.41 -17.75
C VAL A 82 5.38 50.20 -16.93
N PRO A 83 6.27 49.46 -16.26
CA PRO A 83 5.84 48.37 -15.42
C PRO A 83 4.86 48.97 -14.41
N GLN A 84 3.58 48.59 -14.52
CA GLN A 84 2.67 48.87 -13.43
C GLN A 84 3.29 48.21 -12.20
N PRO A 85 3.32 48.86 -11.03
CA PRO A 85 3.81 48.22 -9.81
C PRO A 85 3.10 46.88 -9.70
N SER A 86 3.88 45.80 -9.62
CA SER A 86 3.37 44.42 -9.47
C SER A 86 2.36 44.45 -8.35
N PRO A 87 1.12 43.97 -8.55
CA PRO A 87 0.15 43.88 -7.47
C PRO A 87 0.81 43.17 -6.30
N ALA A 88 0.57 43.63 -5.07
CA ALA A 88 1.13 43.02 -3.88
C ALA A 88 0.97 41.49 -3.96
N PRO A 89 2.00 40.71 -3.61
CA PRO A 89 1.94 39.26 -3.76
C PRO A 89 0.74 38.72 -2.98
N GLN A 90 -0.08 37.90 -3.67
CA GLN A 90 -1.24 37.29 -3.03
C GLN A 90 -0.81 36.47 -1.79
N PRO A 91 -1.67 36.40 -0.75
CA PRO A 91 -1.42 35.57 0.42
C PRO A 91 -1.00 34.13 0.06
N LEU A 92 -0.07 33.56 0.82
CA LEU A 92 0.54 32.26 0.49
C LEU A 92 -0.48 31.12 0.37
N GLU A 93 -1.55 31.15 1.18
CA GLU A 93 -2.67 30.19 1.11
C GLU A 93 -3.39 30.23 -0.24
N LEU A 94 -3.62 31.41 -0.80
CA LEU A 94 -4.28 31.56 -2.11
C LEU A 94 -3.35 31.09 -3.24
N ARG A 95 -2.06 31.36 -3.13
CA ARG A 95 -1.03 30.86 -4.08
C ARG A 95 -0.94 29.35 -4.05
N LEU A 96 -0.97 28.73 -2.86
CA LEU A 96 -1.02 27.27 -2.71
C LEU A 96 -2.33 26.69 -3.26
N GLN A 97 -3.47 27.34 -3.02
CA GLN A 97 -4.76 26.94 -3.54
C GLN A 97 -4.76 26.93 -5.08
N ALA A 98 -4.25 28.00 -5.72
CA ALA A 98 -4.10 28.06 -7.17
C ALA A 98 -3.19 26.94 -7.68
N ALA A 99 -2.03 26.72 -7.04
CA ALA A 99 -1.11 25.66 -7.41
C ALA A 99 -1.71 24.26 -7.21
N MET A 100 -2.57 24.05 -6.22
CA MET A 100 -3.29 22.78 -6.02
C MET A 100 -4.24 22.47 -7.18
N ARG A 101 -4.95 23.46 -7.71
CA ARG A 101 -5.89 23.31 -8.83
C ARG A 101 -5.18 23.09 -10.16
N GLU A 102 -4.12 23.81 -10.39
CA GLU A 102 -3.55 24.02 -11.72
C GLU A 102 -2.23 23.25 -11.94
N ALA A 103 -1.41 23.06 -10.90
CA ALA A 103 -0.14 22.35 -11.00
C ALA A 103 -0.29 20.87 -10.62
N ARG A 104 -0.37 19.99 -11.63
CA ARG A 104 -0.33 18.54 -11.40
C ARG A 104 1.11 18.12 -11.10
N VAL A 105 1.28 17.28 -10.07
CA VAL A 105 2.58 16.78 -9.62
C VAL A 105 2.73 15.29 -9.97
N PHE A 106 3.90 14.88 -10.42
CA PHE A 106 4.23 13.47 -10.63
C PHE A 106 3.97 12.65 -9.37
N SER A 107 3.55 11.40 -9.52
CA SER A 107 3.35 10.50 -8.38
C SER A 107 4.63 9.85 -7.88
N ILE A 108 5.66 9.76 -8.73
CA ILE A 108 6.97 9.16 -8.50
C ILE A 108 8.08 10.06 -9.03
N VAL A 109 9.30 9.91 -8.51
CA VAL A 109 10.50 10.54 -9.09
C VAL A 109 11.21 9.53 -9.99
N PRO A 110 11.31 9.79 -11.32
CA PRO A 110 12.00 8.88 -12.25
C PRO A 110 13.45 8.61 -11.83
N LYS A 111 13.91 7.38 -11.95
CA LYS A 111 15.26 6.96 -11.50
C LYS A 111 16.39 7.89 -12.01
N ALA A 112 16.31 8.30 -13.28
CA ALA A 112 17.32 9.15 -13.92
C ALA A 112 17.44 10.57 -13.35
N THR A 113 16.50 11.02 -12.51
CA THR A 113 16.51 12.36 -11.91
C THR A 113 16.56 12.37 -10.39
N ARG A 114 16.53 11.19 -9.75
CA ARG A 114 16.48 11.09 -8.27
C ARG A 114 17.64 11.79 -7.59
N SER A 115 18.86 11.57 -8.06
CA SER A 115 20.06 12.20 -7.48
C SER A 115 19.99 13.72 -7.57
N LEU A 116 19.64 14.28 -8.74
CA LEU A 116 19.51 15.72 -8.94
C LEU A 116 18.42 16.36 -8.07
N VAL A 117 17.27 15.69 -7.98
CA VAL A 117 16.14 16.18 -7.17
C VAL A 117 16.48 16.05 -5.67
N ALA A 118 17.16 14.99 -5.25
CA ALA A 118 17.57 14.80 -3.87
C ALA A 118 18.59 15.87 -3.42
N VAL A 119 19.59 16.18 -4.24
CA VAL A 119 20.55 17.27 -3.96
C VAL A 119 19.82 18.60 -3.81
N ALA A 120 18.96 18.95 -4.76
CA ALA A 120 18.23 20.22 -4.70
C ALA A 120 17.28 20.32 -3.49
N LEU A 121 16.61 19.21 -3.12
CA LEU A 121 15.80 19.21 -1.91
C LEU A 121 16.66 19.34 -0.66
N THR A 122 17.85 18.72 -0.65
CA THR A 122 18.81 18.82 0.47
C THR A 122 19.24 20.28 0.66
N ASP A 123 19.54 21.01 -0.43
CA ASP A 123 19.92 22.41 -0.38
C ASP A 123 18.79 23.25 0.22
N VAL A 124 17.55 23.11 -0.27
CA VAL A 124 16.37 23.80 0.28
C VAL A 124 16.15 23.51 1.77
N LEU A 125 16.32 22.24 2.20
CA LEU A 125 16.16 21.86 3.61
C LEU A 125 17.29 22.43 4.49
N ARG A 126 18.50 22.58 3.96
CA ARG A 126 19.61 23.26 4.66
C ARG A 126 19.34 24.74 4.83
N ASP A 127 18.83 25.40 3.77
CA ASP A 127 18.45 26.81 3.85
C ASP A 127 17.37 27.03 4.92
N VAL A 128 16.36 26.15 4.97
CA VAL A 128 15.33 26.17 6.02
C VAL A 128 15.94 26.03 7.43
N HIS A 129 16.86 25.09 7.61
CA HIS A 129 17.49 24.89 8.93
C HIS A 129 18.41 26.04 9.31
N THR A 130 19.19 26.58 8.35
CA THR A 130 20.19 27.63 8.62
C THR A 130 19.56 28.99 8.83
N ASN A 131 18.62 29.39 7.96
CA ASN A 131 18.04 30.73 7.99
C ASN A 131 16.77 30.78 8.85
N ASN A 132 15.98 29.70 8.81
CA ASN A 132 14.69 29.56 9.49
C ASN A 132 13.75 30.76 9.30
N ASP A 133 13.72 31.30 8.06
CA ASP A 133 12.97 32.49 7.67
C ASP A 133 11.79 32.11 6.73
N VAL A 134 10.89 33.07 6.52
CA VAL A 134 9.71 32.86 5.67
C VAL A 134 10.09 32.46 4.22
N PRO A 135 11.07 33.14 3.54
CA PRO A 135 11.45 32.77 2.18
C PRO A 135 11.96 31.33 2.03
N SER A 136 12.76 30.83 2.97
CA SER A 136 13.31 29.47 2.92
C SER A 136 12.19 28.41 3.06
N TRP A 137 11.23 28.62 3.97
CA TRP A 137 10.07 27.75 4.11
C TRP A 137 9.11 27.83 2.91
N GLU A 138 8.91 29.02 2.31
CA GLU A 138 8.14 29.16 1.06
C GLU A 138 8.79 28.37 -0.09
N ALA A 139 10.12 28.40 -0.19
CA ALA A 139 10.84 27.59 -1.18
C ALA A 139 10.59 26.09 -0.97
N LEU A 140 10.59 25.63 0.27
CA LEU A 140 10.26 24.23 0.59
C LEU A 140 8.82 23.87 0.21
N LEU A 141 7.84 24.72 0.53
CA LEU A 141 6.44 24.51 0.18
C LEU A 141 6.19 24.53 -1.34
N ALA A 142 6.96 25.31 -2.09
CA ALA A 142 6.88 25.39 -3.55
C ALA A 142 7.61 24.24 -4.25
N PHE A 143 8.58 23.59 -3.61
CA PHE A 143 9.52 22.66 -4.25
C PHE A 143 8.84 21.60 -5.11
N ALA A 144 7.94 20.80 -4.54
CA ALA A 144 7.32 19.72 -5.29
C ALA A 144 6.37 20.24 -6.38
N ARG A 145 5.69 21.36 -6.15
CA ARG A 145 4.78 21.98 -7.11
C ARG A 145 5.51 22.53 -8.34
N VAL A 146 6.75 22.97 -8.19
CA VAL A 146 7.59 23.47 -9.28
C VAL A 146 8.41 22.34 -9.90
N VAL A 147 9.25 21.68 -9.11
CA VAL A 147 10.24 20.70 -9.61
C VAL A 147 9.58 19.43 -10.17
N LEU A 148 8.53 18.94 -9.51
CA LEU A 148 7.81 17.74 -9.91
C LEU A 148 6.52 18.05 -10.67
N GLN A 149 6.34 19.25 -11.21
CA GLN A 149 5.19 19.61 -12.02
C GLN A 149 5.16 18.82 -13.32
N MET A 150 3.99 18.22 -13.60
CA MET A 150 3.76 17.50 -14.86
C MET A 150 3.55 18.46 -16.03
N PRO A 151 3.95 18.07 -17.25
CA PRO A 151 3.62 18.81 -18.47
C PRO A 151 2.11 18.81 -18.71
N ASP A 152 1.66 19.63 -19.64
CA ASP A 152 0.28 19.68 -20.06
C ASP A 152 -0.18 18.37 -20.69
N LYS A 153 -1.48 18.03 -20.55
CA LYS A 153 -2.06 16.88 -21.24
C LYS A 153 -1.88 17.06 -22.76
N GLY A 154 -1.20 16.09 -23.41
CA GLY A 154 -0.91 16.12 -24.85
C GLY A 154 0.47 16.68 -25.21
N ASP A 155 1.20 17.30 -24.27
CA ASP A 155 2.61 17.65 -24.50
C ASP A 155 3.48 16.39 -24.27
N THR A 156 3.73 15.65 -25.32
CA THR A 156 4.62 14.49 -25.38
C THR A 156 6.00 14.83 -25.95
N SER A 157 6.25 16.12 -26.20
CA SER A 157 7.49 16.59 -26.88
C SER A 157 8.76 16.34 -26.09
N ARG A 158 8.66 16.11 -24.78
CA ARG A 158 9.81 15.92 -23.88
C ARG A 158 9.67 14.66 -23.02
N SER A 159 10.79 13.98 -22.80
CA SER A 159 10.84 12.87 -21.84
C SER A 159 10.62 13.40 -20.40
N LEU A 160 10.02 12.57 -19.52
CA LEU A 160 9.79 12.95 -18.13
C LEU A 160 11.05 13.44 -17.39
N PRO A 161 12.23 12.81 -17.56
CA PRO A 161 13.47 13.35 -16.99
C PRO A 161 13.87 14.72 -17.52
N ALA A 162 13.63 15.01 -18.80
CA ALA A 162 13.92 16.32 -19.38
C ALA A 162 13.00 17.42 -18.80
N VAL A 163 11.71 17.09 -18.58
CA VAL A 163 10.76 18.02 -17.93
C VAL A 163 11.24 18.37 -16.52
N ILE A 164 11.61 17.37 -15.71
CA ILE A 164 12.07 17.59 -14.33
C ILE A 164 13.37 18.42 -14.30
N ARG A 165 14.33 18.16 -15.22
CA ARG A 165 15.55 18.99 -15.30
C ARG A 165 15.24 20.46 -15.64
N GLY A 166 14.33 20.70 -16.59
CA GLY A 166 13.90 22.06 -16.94
C GLY A 166 13.18 22.76 -15.79
N ASN A 167 12.30 22.05 -15.08
CA ASN A 167 11.62 22.57 -13.90
C ASN A 167 12.61 22.89 -12.76
N LEU A 168 13.62 22.03 -12.56
CA LEU A 168 14.65 22.25 -11.55
C LEU A 168 15.51 23.49 -11.88
N ALA A 169 15.87 23.67 -13.15
CA ALA A 169 16.56 24.89 -13.58
C ALA A 169 15.73 26.15 -13.32
N ALA A 170 14.43 26.11 -13.64
CA ALA A 170 13.53 27.21 -13.33
C ALA A 170 13.41 27.48 -11.82
N PHE A 171 13.31 26.43 -10.99
CA PHE A 171 13.26 26.57 -9.53
C PHE A 171 14.53 27.26 -8.98
N ARG A 172 15.70 26.87 -9.46
CA ARG A 172 16.99 27.50 -9.09
C ARG A 172 17.09 28.94 -9.56
N ALA A 173 16.43 29.26 -10.67
CA ALA A 173 16.30 30.64 -11.17
C ALA A 173 15.21 31.46 -10.46
N GLY A 174 14.65 30.96 -9.34
CA GLY A 174 13.69 31.71 -8.53
C GLY A 174 12.20 31.39 -8.81
N ALA A 175 11.86 30.42 -9.67
CA ALA A 175 10.46 30.06 -9.87
C ALA A 175 9.83 29.52 -8.58
N ARG A 176 8.61 29.96 -8.28
CA ARG A 176 7.83 29.62 -7.07
C ARG A 176 6.44 29.09 -7.47
N LEU A 177 5.46 29.17 -6.59
CA LEU A 177 4.14 28.54 -6.73
C LEU A 177 3.38 28.95 -7.99
N GLU A 178 3.66 30.12 -8.57
CA GLU A 178 3.04 30.65 -9.80
C GLU A 178 3.62 30.05 -11.09
N TYR A 179 4.63 29.20 -10.97
CA TYR A 179 5.31 28.62 -12.11
C TYR A 179 4.37 27.76 -12.97
N ARG A 180 4.23 28.15 -14.25
CA ARG A 180 3.38 27.46 -15.22
C ARG A 180 1.95 27.17 -14.75
N LEU A 181 1.35 28.06 -13.96
CA LEU A 181 -0.07 27.96 -13.67
C LEU A 181 -0.86 28.17 -14.97
N ARG A 182 -1.86 27.33 -15.18
CA ARG A 182 -2.74 27.39 -16.35
C ARG A 182 -3.79 28.46 -16.14
N ARG A 183 -4.10 29.22 -17.19
CA ARG A 183 -5.33 30.02 -17.21
C ARG A 183 -6.51 29.06 -17.19
N HIS A 184 -7.36 29.19 -16.20
CA HIS A 184 -8.50 28.31 -15.98
C HIS A 184 -9.53 28.50 -17.09
N PHE A 185 -9.60 27.55 -18.04
CA PHE A 185 -10.79 27.39 -18.86
C PHE A 185 -11.76 26.53 -18.05
N PRO A 186 -13.00 27.01 -17.76
CA PRO A 186 -13.97 26.23 -17.04
C PRO A 186 -14.21 24.90 -17.81
N ARG A 187 -13.98 23.79 -17.16
CA ARG A 187 -14.35 22.49 -17.72
C ARG A 187 -15.85 22.41 -17.71
N GLY A 188 -16.47 22.17 -18.87
CA GLY A 188 -17.88 21.82 -18.93
C GLY A 188 -18.22 20.65 -17.98
N PRO A 189 -19.45 20.52 -17.54
CA PRO A 189 -19.88 19.43 -16.68
C PRO A 189 -19.48 18.09 -17.31
N ARG A 190 -18.84 17.22 -16.54
CA ARG A 190 -18.58 15.85 -16.99
C ARG A 190 -19.92 15.14 -17.12
N PRO A 191 -20.21 14.46 -18.24
CA PRO A 191 -21.39 13.63 -18.31
C PRO A 191 -21.38 12.63 -17.14
N PRO A 192 -22.54 12.37 -16.51
CA PRO A 192 -22.64 11.39 -15.45
C PRO A 192 -22.15 10.04 -15.96
N PRO A 193 -21.43 9.27 -15.16
CA PRO A 193 -20.97 7.95 -15.56
C PRO A 193 -22.17 7.02 -15.68
N THR A 194 -22.33 6.40 -16.83
CA THR A 194 -23.46 5.51 -17.18
C THR A 194 -23.41 4.16 -16.45
N ASP A 195 -22.25 3.76 -15.90
CA ASP A 195 -22.10 2.50 -15.15
C ASP A 195 -21.16 2.70 -13.95
N THR A 196 -21.73 2.58 -12.74
CA THR A 196 -21.01 2.72 -11.48
C THR A 196 -20.04 1.57 -11.22
N GLY A 197 -20.38 0.34 -11.67
CA GLY A 197 -19.56 -0.86 -11.52
C GLY A 197 -18.28 -0.78 -12.35
N GLN A 198 -18.38 -0.44 -13.63
CA GLN A 198 -17.23 -0.29 -14.53
C GLN A 198 -16.30 0.85 -14.07
N ARG A 199 -16.88 1.94 -13.55
CA ARG A 199 -16.08 3.02 -12.95
C ARG A 199 -15.30 2.55 -11.74
N ALA A 200 -15.96 1.82 -10.84
CA ALA A 200 -15.33 1.24 -9.64
C ALA A 200 -14.19 0.29 -10.02
N ALA A 201 -14.42 -0.61 -10.99
CA ALA A 201 -13.42 -1.53 -11.49
C ALA A 201 -12.21 -0.82 -12.10
N ARG A 202 -12.42 0.24 -12.91
CA ARG A 202 -11.34 1.04 -13.48
C ARG A 202 -10.49 1.73 -12.42
N ILE A 203 -11.14 2.29 -11.37
CA ILE A 203 -10.44 2.91 -10.24
C ILE A 203 -9.66 1.86 -9.46
N ALA A 204 -10.25 0.69 -9.22
CA ALA A 204 -9.61 -0.43 -8.54
C ALA A 204 -8.37 -0.92 -9.30
N SER A 205 -8.47 -1.13 -10.61
CA SER A 205 -7.36 -1.52 -11.48
C SER A 205 -6.21 -0.50 -11.44
N GLN A 206 -6.53 0.81 -11.50
CA GLN A 206 -5.53 1.86 -11.37
C GLN A 206 -4.84 1.82 -10.01
N LYS A 207 -5.59 1.69 -8.92
CA LYS A 207 -5.04 1.62 -7.55
C LYS A 207 -4.15 0.38 -7.35
N LEU A 208 -4.54 -0.76 -7.92
CA LEU A 208 -3.70 -1.96 -7.93
C LEU A 208 -2.37 -1.70 -8.66
N SER A 209 -2.39 -1.05 -9.82
CA SER A 209 -1.16 -0.74 -10.55
C SER A 209 -0.21 0.17 -9.76
N GLU A 210 -0.74 0.97 -8.83
CA GLU A 210 0.00 1.82 -7.89
C GLU A 210 0.43 1.09 -6.61
N GLY A 211 -0.02 -0.16 -6.41
CA GLY A 211 0.23 -0.96 -5.20
C GLY A 211 -0.70 -0.65 -4.03
N ASP A 212 -1.80 0.09 -4.26
CA ASP A 212 -2.81 0.43 -3.24
C ASP A 212 -3.93 -0.63 -3.21
N ILE A 213 -3.64 -1.79 -2.62
CA ILE A 213 -4.58 -2.92 -2.53
C ILE A 213 -5.83 -2.53 -1.74
N SER A 214 -5.65 -1.92 -0.57
CA SER A 214 -6.78 -1.48 0.27
C SER A 214 -7.63 -0.41 -0.40
N GLY A 215 -7.01 0.48 -1.17
CA GLY A 215 -7.73 1.47 -1.96
C GLY A 215 -8.50 0.85 -3.13
N ALA A 216 -7.95 -0.20 -3.76
CA ALA A 216 -8.62 -0.94 -4.81
C ALA A 216 -9.87 -1.66 -4.28
N ALA A 217 -9.74 -2.37 -3.14
CA ALA A 217 -10.87 -3.01 -2.46
C ALA A 217 -11.95 -1.99 -2.09
N ARG A 218 -11.57 -0.85 -1.49
CA ARG A 218 -12.53 0.23 -1.15
C ARG A 218 -13.23 0.81 -2.39
N ALA A 219 -12.56 0.92 -3.52
CA ALA A 219 -13.18 1.40 -4.74
C ALA A 219 -14.29 0.46 -5.22
N LEU A 220 -14.10 -0.86 -5.10
CA LEU A 220 -15.12 -1.86 -5.41
C LEU A 220 -16.30 -1.84 -4.42
N CYS A 221 -16.05 -1.42 -3.17
CA CYS A 221 -17.09 -1.27 -2.14
C CYS A 221 -17.92 0.02 -2.30
N SER A 222 -17.44 0.98 -3.10
CA SER A 222 -18.03 2.31 -3.17
C SER A 222 -19.34 2.31 -3.96
N THR A 223 -20.37 2.94 -3.38
CA THR A 223 -21.67 3.19 -4.02
C THR A 223 -21.76 4.63 -4.54
N ASP A 224 -20.64 5.23 -4.95
CA ASP A 224 -20.46 6.66 -5.22
C ASP A 224 -21.64 7.34 -5.94
N SER A 225 -22.38 8.14 -5.20
CA SER A 225 -22.96 9.37 -5.71
C SER A 225 -21.97 10.51 -5.49
N ALA A 226 -21.59 11.25 -6.53
CA ALA A 226 -20.81 12.47 -6.39
C ALA A 226 -21.59 13.43 -5.50
N THR A 227 -21.02 13.82 -4.36
CA THR A 227 -21.60 14.90 -3.52
C THR A 227 -21.44 16.19 -4.31
N ASP A 228 -22.49 16.99 -4.40
CA ASP A 228 -22.39 18.35 -4.92
C ASP A 228 -21.26 19.07 -4.16
N SER A 229 -20.40 19.74 -4.91
CA SER A 229 -19.24 20.40 -4.30
C SER A 229 -19.62 21.53 -3.33
N ALA A 230 -20.77 22.18 -3.55
CA ALA A 230 -21.29 23.22 -2.68
C ALA A 230 -21.86 22.66 -1.37
N GLU A 231 -22.64 21.57 -1.44
CA GLU A 231 -23.16 20.85 -0.27
C GLU A 231 -22.02 20.31 0.60
N ALA A 232 -21.02 19.68 -0.04
CA ALA A 232 -19.83 19.19 0.64
C ALA A 232 -19.08 20.31 1.37
N LEU A 233 -18.94 21.48 0.75
CA LEU A 233 -18.27 22.63 1.35
C LEU A 233 -19.02 23.15 2.57
N ASN A 234 -20.35 23.27 2.51
CA ASN A 234 -21.17 23.72 3.63
C ASN A 234 -21.11 22.72 4.79
N ALA A 235 -21.19 21.43 4.49
CA ALA A 235 -21.05 20.38 5.50
C ALA A 235 -19.66 20.40 6.16
N LEU A 236 -18.59 20.67 5.39
CA LEU A 236 -17.25 20.79 5.95
C LEU A 236 -17.09 22.04 6.83
N ARG A 237 -17.66 23.19 6.44
CA ARG A 237 -17.66 24.41 7.26
C ARG A 237 -18.36 24.16 8.60
N ALA A 238 -19.54 23.53 8.58
CA ALA A 238 -20.28 23.19 9.80
C ALA A 238 -19.51 22.27 10.76
N LYS A 239 -18.55 21.49 10.24
CA LYS A 239 -17.71 20.60 11.05
C LYS A 239 -16.44 21.27 11.62
N HIS A 240 -16.15 22.49 11.26
CA HIS A 240 -15.01 23.27 11.79
C HIS A 240 -15.54 24.52 12.47
N PRO A 241 -16.02 24.42 13.73
CA PRO A 241 -16.56 25.57 14.47
C PRO A 241 -15.45 26.59 14.79
N PRO A 242 -15.83 27.85 15.04
CA PRO A 242 -14.90 28.86 15.53
C PRO A 242 -14.40 28.52 16.93
N ALA A 243 -13.29 29.14 17.33
CA ALA A 243 -12.75 28.98 18.67
C ALA A 243 -13.71 29.53 19.73
N PRO A 244 -13.90 28.84 20.86
CA PRO A 244 -14.55 29.43 22.02
C PRO A 244 -13.81 30.70 22.48
N PRO A 245 -14.54 31.74 22.92
CA PRO A 245 -13.93 33.00 23.32
C PRO A 245 -13.13 32.89 24.61
N ASP A 246 -13.39 31.85 25.41
CA ASP A 246 -12.83 31.60 26.74
C ASP A 246 -11.61 30.65 26.71
N TYR A 247 -10.95 30.46 25.58
CA TYR A 247 -9.72 29.65 25.55
C TYR A 247 -8.65 30.17 26.52
N SER A 248 -8.17 29.31 27.41
CA SER A 248 -7.10 29.58 28.34
C SER A 248 -5.94 28.61 28.13
N PHE A 249 -5.01 28.99 27.28
CA PHE A 249 -3.86 28.14 26.97
C PHE A 249 -2.83 28.14 28.10
N PRO A 250 -2.25 26.98 28.45
CA PRO A 250 -1.23 26.89 29.46
C PRO A 250 0.02 27.69 29.08
N ALA A 251 0.77 28.13 30.10
CA ALA A 251 2.13 28.63 29.87
C ALA A 251 2.99 27.53 29.23
N ARG A 252 4.03 27.94 28.51
CA ARG A 252 4.98 26.96 28.01
C ARG A 252 5.75 26.36 29.19
N PRO A 253 5.80 25.01 29.26
CA PRO A 253 6.64 24.35 30.27
C PRO A 253 8.10 24.77 30.12
N PRO A 254 8.91 24.66 31.19
CA PRO A 254 10.34 24.82 31.10
C PRO A 254 10.91 24.02 29.93
N GLN A 255 12.01 24.49 29.33
CA GLN A 255 12.60 23.89 28.16
C GLN A 255 12.84 22.39 28.37
N VAL A 256 12.14 21.57 27.61
CA VAL A 256 12.32 20.12 27.60
C VAL A 256 13.45 19.80 26.64
N ASP A 257 14.43 19.05 27.10
CA ASP A 257 15.50 18.55 26.23
C ASP A 257 14.94 17.47 25.31
N ILE A 258 14.75 17.81 24.05
CA ILE A 258 14.26 16.90 23.00
C ILE A 258 15.46 16.35 22.26
N ALA A 259 15.71 15.05 22.39
CA ALA A 259 16.78 14.37 21.69
C ALA A 259 16.73 14.64 20.18
N PRO A 260 17.88 14.96 19.54
CA PRO A 260 17.94 15.21 18.11
C PRO A 260 17.46 14.00 17.29
N THR A 261 16.73 14.26 16.22
CA THR A 261 16.24 13.23 15.30
C THR A 261 17.40 12.56 14.56
N SER A 262 17.46 11.25 14.61
CA SER A 262 18.44 10.44 13.89
C SER A 262 18.02 10.22 12.42
N THR A 263 18.97 9.85 11.56
CA THR A 263 18.69 9.46 10.17
C THR A 263 17.85 8.20 10.08
N ASP A 264 17.99 7.28 11.02
CA ASP A 264 17.26 6.01 11.05
C ASP A 264 15.80 6.23 11.41
N GLU A 265 15.48 7.14 12.33
CA GLU A 265 14.11 7.55 12.61
C GLU A 265 13.43 8.17 11.38
N VAL A 266 14.15 9.03 10.63
CA VAL A 266 13.63 9.59 9.37
C VAL A 266 13.32 8.49 8.36
N LEU A 267 14.23 7.54 8.16
CA LEU A 267 14.05 6.43 7.22
C LEU A 267 12.90 5.50 7.65
N ALA A 268 12.82 5.17 8.93
CA ALA A 268 11.74 4.37 9.51
C ALA A 268 10.39 5.05 9.35
N ALA A 269 10.29 6.34 9.69
CA ALA A 269 9.07 7.12 9.57
C ALA A 269 8.62 7.29 8.11
N VAL A 270 9.54 7.55 7.17
CA VAL A 270 9.22 7.60 5.72
C VAL A 270 8.74 6.23 5.22
N SER A 271 9.34 5.15 5.68
CA SER A 271 8.95 3.78 5.31
C SER A 271 7.59 3.37 5.87
N SER A 272 7.17 3.92 7.01
CA SER A 272 5.90 3.62 7.67
C SER A 272 4.67 4.24 6.99
N PHE A 273 4.83 5.19 6.05
CA PHE A 273 3.69 5.71 5.32
C PHE A 273 3.09 4.66 4.38
N PRO A 274 1.77 4.54 4.25
CA PRO A 274 1.15 3.72 3.20
C PRO A 274 1.62 4.13 1.80
N PRO A 275 1.75 3.18 0.84
CA PRO A 275 2.25 3.47 -0.52
C PRO A 275 1.48 4.57 -1.26
N SER A 276 0.16 4.64 -1.05
CA SER A 276 -0.77 5.59 -1.70
C SER A 276 -0.99 6.89 -0.93
N SER A 277 -0.19 7.16 0.12
CA SER A 277 -0.36 8.37 0.93
C SER A 277 -0.37 9.63 0.09
N SER A 278 -1.44 10.43 0.28
CA SER A 278 -1.65 11.68 -0.45
C SER A 278 -0.67 12.78 -0.02
N ALA A 279 -0.43 13.73 -0.92
CA ALA A 279 0.28 14.96 -0.61
C ALA A 279 -0.60 15.95 0.16
N GLY A 280 0.05 16.83 0.91
CA GLY A 280 -0.55 18.05 1.43
C GLY A 280 -0.70 19.16 0.36
N PRO A 281 -0.94 20.41 0.79
CA PRO A 281 -1.04 21.55 -0.12
C PRO A 281 0.22 21.76 -0.97
N ASP A 282 1.40 21.48 -0.40
CA ASP A 282 2.72 21.56 -1.02
C ASP A 282 2.98 20.59 -2.18
N GLY A 283 2.17 19.55 -2.32
CA GLY A 283 2.31 18.54 -3.37
C GLY A 283 3.39 17.47 -3.11
N LEU A 284 4.18 17.59 -2.05
CA LEU A 284 5.20 16.60 -1.70
C LEU A 284 4.53 15.34 -1.12
N ARG A 285 4.80 14.17 -1.74
CA ARG A 285 4.26 12.87 -1.28
C ARG A 285 5.31 12.10 -0.49
N PRO A 286 4.90 11.26 0.48
CA PRO A 286 5.82 10.30 1.12
C PRO A 286 6.53 9.40 0.11
N ARG A 287 5.89 9.07 -1.01
CA ARG A 287 6.50 8.29 -2.09
C ARG A 287 7.70 9.00 -2.72
N HIS A 288 7.65 10.34 -2.87
CA HIS A 288 8.80 11.10 -3.37
C HIS A 288 9.99 10.97 -2.44
N LEU A 289 9.77 11.10 -1.12
CA LEU A 289 10.85 10.91 -0.14
C LEU A 289 11.44 9.50 -0.18
N ARG A 290 10.60 8.46 -0.33
CA ARG A 290 11.09 7.07 -0.52
C ARG A 290 11.98 6.93 -1.76
N ASP A 291 11.58 7.56 -2.86
CA ASP A 291 12.35 7.51 -4.11
C ASP A 291 13.70 8.23 -3.96
N LEU A 292 13.73 9.36 -3.22
CA LEU A 292 14.91 10.20 -3.01
C LEU A 292 15.84 9.68 -1.89
N LEU A 293 15.32 8.93 -0.93
CA LEU A 293 16.07 8.29 0.16
C LEU A 293 16.47 6.85 -0.17
N SER A 294 16.34 6.46 -1.44
CA SER A 294 16.75 5.13 -1.87
C SER A 294 18.24 4.89 -1.59
N PRO A 295 18.66 3.79 -0.94
CA PRO A 295 20.06 3.45 -0.70
C PRO A 295 20.93 3.42 -1.96
N ALA A 296 20.33 3.21 -3.12
CA ALA A 296 21.02 3.29 -4.42
C ALA A 296 21.63 4.70 -4.71
N LEU A 297 21.24 5.73 -3.97
CA LEU A 297 21.80 7.08 -4.08
C LEU A 297 22.98 7.32 -3.13
N GLY A 298 23.33 6.37 -2.27
CA GLY A 298 24.50 6.42 -1.40
C GLY A 298 24.55 7.70 -0.54
N ALA A 299 25.67 8.42 -0.59
CA ALA A 299 25.91 9.63 0.17
C ALA A 299 24.84 10.73 -0.03
N VAL A 300 24.22 10.81 -1.22
CA VAL A 300 23.16 11.79 -1.51
C VAL A 300 21.90 11.50 -0.67
N ALA A 301 21.51 10.24 -0.56
CA ALA A 301 20.38 9.87 0.29
C ALA A 301 20.66 10.13 1.77
N THR A 302 21.88 9.84 2.24
CA THR A 302 22.30 10.12 3.62
C THR A 302 22.30 11.61 3.92
N ALA A 303 22.78 12.45 2.99
CA ALA A 303 22.75 13.91 3.13
C ALA A 303 21.32 14.44 3.22
N LEU A 304 20.42 13.92 2.38
CA LEU A 304 19.00 14.28 2.42
C LEU A 304 18.35 13.85 3.75
N ALA A 305 18.63 12.65 4.25
CA ALA A 305 18.09 12.18 5.53
C ALA A 305 18.54 13.07 6.70
N LYS A 306 19.82 13.47 6.73
CA LYS A 306 20.36 14.42 7.73
C LYS A 306 19.67 15.79 7.63
N ALA A 307 19.45 16.31 6.43
CA ALA A 307 18.78 17.63 6.25
C ALA A 307 17.31 17.56 6.67
N LEU A 308 16.62 16.46 6.38
CA LEU A 308 15.25 16.22 6.85
C LEU A 308 15.18 16.16 8.37
N ALA A 309 16.12 15.45 9.04
CA ALA A 309 16.20 15.36 10.49
C ALA A 309 16.30 16.76 11.12
N LYS A 310 17.16 17.62 10.60
CA LYS A 310 17.32 19.00 11.09
C LYS A 310 16.07 19.87 10.97
N VAL A 311 15.33 19.75 9.85
CA VAL A 311 14.06 20.47 9.70
C VAL A 311 12.98 19.91 10.61
N VAL A 312 12.96 18.59 10.83
CA VAL A 312 12.10 17.95 11.83
C VAL A 312 12.41 18.44 13.23
N ASP A 313 13.68 18.57 13.58
CA ASP A 313 14.11 19.11 14.89
C ASP A 313 13.63 20.56 15.09
N CYS A 314 13.69 21.43 14.08
CA CYS A 314 13.11 22.79 14.15
C CYS A 314 11.61 22.74 14.46
N MET A 315 10.87 21.80 13.87
CA MET A 315 9.43 21.67 14.12
C MET A 315 9.17 21.11 15.54
N ARG A 316 9.93 20.10 15.98
CA ARG A 316 9.80 19.48 17.30
C ARG A 316 10.18 20.46 18.41
N ALA A 317 11.17 21.32 18.19
CA ALA A 317 11.60 22.36 19.12
C ALA A 317 10.69 23.60 19.17
N GLY A 318 9.68 23.68 18.29
CA GLY A 318 8.77 24.81 18.29
C GLY A 318 9.30 26.10 17.65
N THR A 319 10.37 26.04 16.84
CA THR A 319 11.11 27.21 16.33
C THR A 319 10.67 27.70 14.96
N VAL A 320 9.55 27.24 14.41
CA VAL A 320 9.03 27.66 13.11
C VAL A 320 8.51 29.12 13.14
N PRO A 321 8.80 29.97 12.10
CA PRO A 321 8.32 31.35 12.03
C PRO A 321 6.79 31.46 12.18
N SER A 322 6.32 32.43 12.99
CA SER A 322 4.90 32.57 13.33
C SER A 322 4.01 32.79 12.12
N ALA A 323 4.46 33.58 11.13
CA ALA A 323 3.71 33.88 9.91
C ALA A 323 3.37 32.64 9.06
N LEU A 324 4.15 31.57 9.19
CA LEU A 324 3.96 30.32 8.44
C LEU A 324 3.08 29.30 9.15
N ARG A 325 2.85 29.45 10.46
CA ARG A 325 2.12 28.47 11.26
C ARG A 325 0.74 28.12 10.69
N PRO A 326 -0.11 29.10 10.29
CA PRO A 326 -1.44 28.79 9.75
C PRO A 326 -1.40 27.90 8.51
N ILE A 327 -0.35 28.01 7.71
CA ILE A 327 -0.20 27.30 6.44
C ILE A 327 0.52 25.97 6.62
N LEU A 328 1.66 25.96 7.32
CA LEU A 328 2.48 24.76 7.52
C LEU A 328 1.74 23.72 8.39
N PHE A 329 0.99 24.18 9.39
CA PHE A 329 0.11 23.35 10.22
C PHE A 329 -1.32 23.29 9.71
N GLY A 330 -1.58 23.90 8.55
CA GLY A 330 -2.77 23.68 7.73
C GLY A 330 -2.75 22.36 6.98
N ALA A 331 -3.78 22.13 6.18
CA ALA A 331 -3.91 20.88 5.43
C ALA A 331 -4.73 21.06 4.14
N ARG A 332 -4.58 20.13 3.21
CA ARG A 332 -5.55 19.94 2.14
C ARG A 332 -6.74 19.20 2.71
N LEU A 333 -7.94 19.81 2.63
CA LEU A 333 -9.17 19.23 3.14
C LEU A 333 -9.85 18.38 2.06
N ILE A 334 -10.29 17.18 2.44
CA ILE A 334 -10.98 16.22 1.57
C ILE A 334 -12.27 15.78 2.26
N ALA A 335 -13.39 15.88 1.53
CA ALA A 335 -14.68 15.35 1.96
C ALA A 335 -14.76 13.85 1.63
N LEU A 336 -14.89 13.00 2.66
CA LEU A 336 -15.19 11.58 2.49
C LEU A 336 -16.62 11.30 2.92
N LYS A 337 -17.46 10.75 2.02
CA LYS A 337 -18.82 10.34 2.33
C LYS A 337 -18.79 9.10 3.23
N LYS A 338 -19.51 9.15 4.35
CA LYS A 338 -19.77 8.01 5.23
C LYS A 338 -20.91 7.16 4.68
N LYS A 339 -21.13 5.96 5.26
CA LYS A 339 -22.25 5.07 4.90
C LYS A 339 -23.62 5.68 5.18
N ASP A 340 -23.72 6.50 6.22
CA ASP A 340 -24.91 7.27 6.61
C ASP A 340 -25.16 8.52 5.76
N GLY A 341 -24.40 8.72 4.68
CA GLY A 341 -24.47 9.90 3.83
C GLY A 341 -23.75 11.13 4.37
N SER A 342 -23.39 11.17 5.64
CA SER A 342 -22.66 12.29 6.25
C SER A 342 -21.21 12.40 5.72
N ILE A 343 -20.61 13.57 5.91
CA ILE A 343 -19.23 13.84 5.45
C ILE A 343 -18.24 13.73 6.60
N ARG A 344 -17.14 13.00 6.36
CA ARG A 344 -15.95 12.99 7.22
C ARG A 344 -14.90 13.93 6.65
N PRO A 345 -14.44 14.96 7.39
CA PRO A 345 -13.37 15.85 6.96
C PRO A 345 -12.01 15.16 7.16
N ILE A 346 -11.25 14.97 6.08
CA ILE A 346 -9.88 14.45 6.17
C ILE A 346 -8.90 15.57 5.84
N ALA A 347 -8.06 15.91 6.79
CA ALA A 347 -7.03 16.93 6.68
C ALA A 347 -5.69 16.30 6.29
N CYS A 348 -5.34 16.37 5.00
CA CYS A 348 -4.05 15.91 4.50
C CYS A 348 -3.00 17.01 4.65
N SER A 349 -2.26 17.03 5.74
CA SER A 349 -1.17 17.99 5.97
C SER A 349 0.09 17.69 5.14
N SER A 350 1.05 18.62 5.12
CA SER A 350 2.33 18.44 4.42
C SER A 350 3.05 17.17 4.86
N THR A 351 3.82 16.57 3.96
CA THR A 351 4.55 15.34 4.28
C THR A 351 5.61 15.57 5.36
N ILE A 352 6.23 16.74 5.39
CA ILE A 352 7.24 17.09 6.40
C ILE A 352 6.59 17.19 7.79
N ARG A 353 5.43 17.88 7.91
CA ARG A 353 4.68 17.93 9.17
C ARG A 353 4.31 16.53 9.66
N ARG A 354 3.77 15.67 8.77
CA ARG A 354 3.42 14.29 9.13
C ARG A 354 4.64 13.47 9.55
N LEU A 355 5.81 13.74 8.94
CA LEU A 355 7.07 13.11 9.31
C LEU A 355 7.47 13.50 10.74
N ALA A 356 7.44 14.80 11.07
CA ALA A 356 7.73 15.30 12.41
C ALA A 356 6.76 14.70 13.45
N ALA A 357 5.46 14.70 13.16
CA ALA A 357 4.45 14.12 14.04
C ALA A 357 4.63 12.61 14.26
N LYS A 358 5.03 11.84 13.20
CA LYS A 358 5.30 10.41 13.34
C LYS A 358 6.53 10.10 14.18
N ILE A 359 7.58 10.89 14.04
CA ILE A 359 8.81 10.72 14.84
C ILE A 359 8.51 11.08 16.30
N ALA A 360 7.84 12.22 16.55
CA ALA A 360 7.42 12.60 17.90
C ALA A 360 6.52 11.55 18.54
N TRP A 361 5.58 10.96 17.78
CA TRP A 361 4.75 9.85 18.27
C TRP A 361 5.55 8.61 18.67
N VAL A 362 6.53 8.21 17.86
CA VAL A 362 7.34 7.02 18.17
C VAL A 362 8.14 7.23 19.47
N ASN A 363 8.63 8.44 19.69
CA ASN A 363 9.45 8.75 20.86
C ASN A 363 8.63 8.80 22.17
N GLU A 364 7.38 9.26 22.10
CA GLU A 364 6.53 9.45 23.29
C GLU A 364 5.44 8.38 23.45
N ARG A 365 5.35 7.43 22.51
CA ARG A 365 4.26 6.45 22.43
C ARG A 365 4.11 5.67 23.73
N ASP A 366 5.19 5.14 24.28
CA ASP A 366 5.12 4.24 25.43
C ASP A 366 4.67 5.00 26.70
N ALA A 367 5.10 6.25 26.86
CA ALA A 367 4.62 7.14 27.93
C ALA A 367 3.12 7.40 27.78
N VAL A 368 2.65 7.74 26.56
CA VAL A 368 1.23 8.00 26.31
C VAL A 368 0.38 6.73 26.54
N VAL A 369 0.82 5.58 26.05
CA VAL A 369 0.08 4.31 26.20
C VAL A 369 -0.03 3.92 27.67
N THR A 370 1.04 4.06 28.44
CA THR A 370 1.02 3.80 29.89
C THR A 370 0.07 4.73 30.63
N LEU A 371 0.07 6.01 30.27
CA LEU A 371 -0.78 7.03 30.88
C LEU A 371 -2.28 6.80 30.58
N LEU A 372 -2.60 6.34 29.37
CA LEU A 372 -3.99 6.13 28.92
C LEU A 372 -4.56 4.76 29.31
N GLY A 373 -3.69 3.78 29.63
CA GLY A 373 -4.13 2.43 29.98
C GLY A 373 -4.82 2.33 31.35
N PRO A 374 -5.53 1.23 31.59
CA PRO A 374 -5.88 0.16 30.64
C PRO A 374 -7.17 0.43 29.86
N THR A 375 -7.89 1.52 30.13
CA THR A 375 -9.27 1.77 29.63
C THR A 375 -9.31 2.29 28.20
N GLN A 376 -8.30 3.02 27.75
CA GLN A 376 -8.23 3.54 26.37
C GLN A 376 -7.56 2.54 25.43
N LEU A 377 -8.34 1.82 24.64
CA LEU A 377 -7.89 0.74 23.77
C LEU A 377 -7.64 1.20 22.33
N GLY A 378 -8.06 2.41 21.97
CA GLY A 378 -7.97 2.94 20.60
C GLY A 378 -6.64 3.62 20.25
N CYS A 379 -5.77 3.90 21.24
CA CYS A 379 -4.54 4.66 21.04
C CYS A 379 -3.30 3.85 21.46
N GLY A 380 -2.55 3.37 20.48
CA GLY A 380 -1.27 2.68 20.71
C GLY A 380 -1.37 1.25 21.25
N GLN A 381 -2.52 0.82 21.74
CA GLN A 381 -2.77 -0.52 22.24
C GLN A 381 -2.92 -1.52 21.10
N ALA A 382 -2.15 -2.60 21.14
CA ALA A 382 -2.32 -3.70 20.18
C ALA A 382 -3.62 -4.46 20.46
N SER A 383 -4.29 -4.94 19.41
CA SER A 383 -5.55 -5.69 19.50
C SER A 383 -6.70 -5.00 20.27
N GLY A 384 -6.70 -3.67 20.36
CA GLY A 384 -7.65 -2.92 21.17
C GLY A 384 -9.13 -3.24 20.87
N THR A 385 -9.51 -3.46 19.60
CA THR A 385 -10.88 -3.88 19.25
C THR A 385 -11.21 -5.29 19.71
N GLU A 386 -10.24 -6.20 19.73
CA GLU A 386 -10.42 -7.56 20.22
C GLU A 386 -10.56 -7.56 21.73
N ILE A 387 -9.72 -6.80 22.44
CA ILE A 387 -9.82 -6.61 23.91
C ILE A 387 -11.20 -6.05 24.28
N ALA A 388 -11.65 -4.99 23.59
CA ALA A 388 -12.95 -4.38 23.85
C ALA A 388 -14.10 -5.36 23.65
N ALA A 389 -14.09 -6.10 22.52
CA ALA A 389 -15.15 -7.05 22.19
C ALA A 389 -15.20 -8.22 23.21
N HIS A 390 -14.06 -8.83 23.50
CA HIS A 390 -13.99 -9.96 24.44
C HIS A 390 -14.33 -9.56 25.87
N ALA A 391 -13.83 -8.41 26.32
CA ALA A 391 -14.13 -7.90 27.66
C ALA A 391 -15.62 -7.59 27.82
N ALA A 392 -16.21 -6.86 26.86
CA ALA A 392 -17.64 -6.53 26.92
C ALA A 392 -18.53 -7.77 26.84
N ARG A 393 -18.19 -8.72 25.96
CA ARG A 393 -18.91 -9.99 25.84
C ARG A 393 -18.87 -10.78 27.16
N ALA A 394 -17.68 -10.98 27.73
CA ALA A 394 -17.54 -11.70 28.99
C ALA A 394 -18.27 -11.01 30.14
N PHE A 395 -18.24 -9.66 30.17
CA PHE A 395 -18.93 -8.87 31.19
C PHE A 395 -20.46 -9.06 31.12
N ILE A 396 -21.07 -8.97 29.93
CA ILE A 396 -22.51 -9.11 29.74
C ILE A 396 -22.97 -10.55 30.09
N HIS A 397 -22.20 -11.54 29.74
CA HIS A 397 -22.53 -12.93 30.06
C HIS A 397 -22.40 -13.24 31.55
N ALA A 398 -21.44 -12.62 32.26
CA ALA A 398 -21.27 -12.77 33.70
C ALA A 398 -22.28 -11.94 34.51
N HIS A 399 -22.81 -10.84 33.95
CA HIS A 399 -23.71 -9.92 34.62
C HIS A 399 -24.94 -9.62 33.73
N PRO A 400 -25.88 -10.52 33.56
CA PRO A 400 -27.03 -10.36 32.66
C PRO A 400 -27.93 -9.16 33.06
N ASP A 401 -28.00 -8.82 34.34
CA ASP A 401 -28.84 -7.70 34.87
C ASP A 401 -28.15 -6.32 34.73
N ALA A 402 -26.89 -6.29 34.31
CA ALA A 402 -26.16 -5.03 34.16
C ALA A 402 -26.71 -4.19 33.01
N ALA A 403 -26.68 -2.88 33.20
CA ALA A 403 -26.90 -1.94 32.11
C ALA A 403 -25.60 -1.70 31.36
N LEU A 404 -25.69 -1.62 30.01
CA LEU A 404 -24.58 -1.21 29.17
C LEU A 404 -24.97 0.01 28.34
N VAL A 405 -24.12 1.04 28.34
CA VAL A 405 -24.32 2.28 27.57
C VAL A 405 -23.16 2.46 26.62
N LYS A 406 -23.47 2.70 25.34
CA LYS A 406 -22.52 3.11 24.32
C LYS A 406 -22.67 4.61 24.07
N LEU A 407 -21.56 5.33 24.15
CA LEU A 407 -21.49 6.78 24.03
C LEU A 407 -20.89 7.14 22.66
N ASP A 408 -21.53 8.03 21.91
CA ASP A 408 -21.04 8.62 20.66
C ASP A 408 -20.99 10.14 20.79
N PHE A 409 -19.84 10.76 20.54
CA PHE A 409 -19.71 12.21 20.53
C PHE A 409 -19.91 12.80 19.14
N ARG A 410 -20.59 13.94 19.05
CA ARG A 410 -20.75 14.67 17.80
C ARG A 410 -19.44 15.30 17.37
N ASN A 411 -18.91 14.92 16.19
CA ASN A 411 -17.78 15.61 15.58
C ASN A 411 -16.54 15.75 16.49
N ALA A 412 -16.37 14.82 17.42
CA ALA A 412 -15.47 14.86 18.58
C ALA A 412 -14.07 15.43 18.27
N PHE A 413 -13.40 14.88 17.25
CA PHE A 413 -12.05 15.31 16.87
C PHE A 413 -11.94 16.79 16.50
N ASN A 414 -12.99 17.38 15.91
CA ASN A 414 -12.96 18.77 15.45
C ASN A 414 -13.51 19.76 16.47
N THR A 415 -14.10 19.29 17.59
CA THR A 415 -14.72 20.15 18.61
C THR A 415 -13.99 20.16 19.95
N VAL A 416 -13.17 19.13 20.24
CA VAL A 416 -12.39 19.10 21.50
C VAL A 416 -11.60 20.38 21.71
N ARG A 417 -11.63 20.94 22.92
CA ARG A 417 -10.95 22.20 23.26
C ARG A 417 -9.44 22.07 23.16
N ARG A 418 -8.79 22.97 22.41
CA ARG A 418 -7.33 22.96 22.20
C ARG A 418 -6.56 23.35 23.45
N ASP A 419 -7.11 24.22 24.30
CA ASP A 419 -6.48 24.58 25.56
C ASP A 419 -6.43 23.39 26.55
N LEU A 420 -7.50 22.55 26.55
CA LEU A 420 -7.48 21.29 27.30
C LEU A 420 -6.41 20.34 26.75
N VAL A 421 -6.37 20.15 25.42
CA VAL A 421 -5.34 19.31 24.77
C VAL A 421 -3.93 19.78 25.17
N LEU A 422 -3.66 21.08 25.10
CA LEU A 422 -2.34 21.63 25.41
C LEU A 422 -2.01 21.52 26.91
N ARG A 423 -3.01 21.62 27.79
CA ARG A 423 -2.84 21.44 29.25
C ARG A 423 -2.42 20.01 29.57
N GLU A 424 -3.16 19.03 29.06
CA GLU A 424 -2.84 17.61 29.29
C GLU A 424 -1.45 17.22 28.72
N VAL A 425 -1.10 17.77 27.55
CA VAL A 425 0.22 17.55 26.95
C VAL A 425 1.32 18.21 27.77
N ALA A 426 1.11 19.44 28.26
CA ALA A 426 2.10 20.16 29.08
C ALA A 426 2.40 19.43 30.39
N GLU A 427 1.35 18.88 31.00
CA GLU A 427 1.43 18.23 32.31
C GLU A 427 2.00 16.81 32.23
N HIS A 428 1.59 16.03 31.22
CA HIS A 428 1.85 14.59 31.19
C HIS A 428 2.84 14.13 30.14
N VAL A 429 2.99 14.87 29.02
CA VAL A 429 3.88 14.49 27.90
C VAL A 429 4.59 15.74 27.36
N PRO A 430 5.39 16.43 28.20
CA PRO A 430 5.99 17.71 27.84
C PRO A 430 6.90 17.63 26.59
N GLY A 431 7.46 16.47 26.25
CA GLY A 431 8.22 16.25 25.04
C GLY A 431 7.46 16.51 23.72
N LEU A 432 6.13 16.37 23.74
CA LEU A 432 5.27 16.72 22.60
C LEU A 432 4.88 18.21 22.57
N PHE A 433 4.98 18.92 23.69
CA PHE A 433 4.38 20.25 23.85
C PHE A 433 4.82 21.26 22.79
N PRO A 434 6.12 21.44 22.48
CA PRO A 434 6.52 22.47 21.51
C PRO A 434 5.93 22.26 20.12
N LEU A 435 5.86 21.01 19.66
CA LEU A 435 5.26 20.67 18.34
C LEU A 435 3.73 20.85 18.36
N VAL A 436 3.07 20.44 19.44
CA VAL A 436 1.60 20.53 19.58
C VAL A 436 1.19 21.99 19.76
N ASP A 437 1.94 22.79 20.49
CA ASP A 437 1.75 24.23 20.62
C ASP A 437 1.84 24.95 19.28
N LEU A 438 2.86 24.63 18.47
CA LEU A 438 2.96 25.14 17.10
C LEU A 438 1.74 24.79 16.24
N ALA A 439 1.22 23.57 16.40
CA ALA A 439 0.17 23.05 15.52
C ALA A 439 -1.24 23.54 15.90
N TYR A 440 -1.50 23.78 17.20
CA TYR A 440 -2.86 23.90 17.72
C TYR A 440 -3.15 25.13 18.54
N ARG A 441 -2.15 25.94 18.99
CA ARG A 441 -2.39 27.19 19.71
C ARG A 441 -3.05 28.26 18.83
N CYS A 442 -2.69 28.31 17.55
CA CYS A 442 -3.25 29.27 16.60
C CYS A 442 -4.13 28.58 15.56
N PRO A 443 -5.11 29.32 14.97
CA PRO A 443 -5.86 28.84 13.82
C PRO A 443 -4.95 28.40 12.66
N SER A 444 -5.40 27.38 11.90
CA SER A 444 -4.69 26.90 10.73
C SER A 444 -5.60 26.77 9.52
N HIS A 445 -5.04 26.87 8.30
CA HIS A 445 -5.80 26.95 7.06
C HIS A 445 -6.04 25.56 6.45
N LEU A 446 -7.31 25.18 6.28
CA LEU A 446 -7.72 24.00 5.56
C LEU A 446 -8.09 24.40 4.14
N ILE A 447 -7.24 23.99 3.18
CA ILE A 447 -7.31 24.44 1.79
C ILE A 447 -8.08 23.41 0.95
N MET A 448 -9.13 23.86 0.27
CA MET A 448 -9.86 23.13 -0.76
C MET A 448 -9.62 23.77 -2.16
N ASP A 449 -10.15 23.12 -3.20
CA ASP A 449 -10.00 23.59 -4.58
C ASP A 449 -10.58 25.02 -4.78
N ASN A 450 -11.66 25.39 -4.05
CA ASN A 450 -12.40 26.65 -4.22
C ASN A 450 -12.64 27.41 -2.91
N ALA A 451 -12.10 26.97 -1.77
CA ALA A 451 -12.29 27.62 -0.48
C ALA A 451 -11.11 27.36 0.48
N VAL A 452 -10.94 28.26 1.43
CA VAL A 452 -10.11 28.09 2.62
C VAL A 452 -11.02 28.13 3.83
N ILE A 453 -10.89 27.17 4.74
CA ILE A 453 -11.64 27.06 5.98
C ILE A 453 -10.65 27.21 7.14
N SER A 454 -10.98 28.02 8.13
CA SER A 454 -10.19 28.12 9.37
C SER A 454 -10.42 26.89 10.24
N SER A 455 -9.34 26.31 10.76
CA SER A 455 -9.37 25.25 11.78
C SER A 455 -8.95 25.85 13.11
N GLU A 456 -9.93 26.15 13.96
CA GLU A 456 -9.75 26.88 15.21
C GLU A 456 -9.96 25.99 16.44
N CYS A 457 -10.83 24.98 16.33
CA CYS A 457 -11.09 23.97 17.35
C CYS A 457 -10.55 22.62 16.96
N GLY A 458 -10.44 21.75 17.92
CA GLY A 458 -10.18 20.33 17.78
C GLY A 458 -8.81 19.98 17.23
N VAL A 459 -8.62 18.67 17.00
CA VAL A 459 -7.44 18.07 16.39
C VAL A 459 -7.74 17.58 14.98
N GLN A 460 -6.85 17.77 14.04
CA GLN A 460 -7.10 17.50 12.63
C GLN A 460 -7.19 15.98 12.36
N GLN A 461 -8.28 15.52 11.74
CA GLN A 461 -8.42 14.14 11.25
C GLN A 461 -7.46 13.86 10.11
N GLY A 462 -6.33 13.24 10.42
CA GLY A 462 -5.23 12.96 9.49
C GLY A 462 -3.85 13.40 10.01
N ASP A 463 -3.82 14.09 11.15
CA ASP A 463 -2.58 14.30 11.91
C ASP A 463 -2.19 12.99 12.61
N PRO A 464 -0.93 12.50 12.48
CA PRO A 464 -0.49 11.31 13.19
C PRO A 464 -0.58 11.39 14.72
N LEU A 465 -0.49 12.58 15.30
CA LEU A 465 -0.68 12.81 16.74
C LEU A 465 -2.15 12.96 17.13
N GLY A 466 -3.06 13.22 16.18
CA GLY A 466 -4.49 13.50 16.45
C GLY A 466 -5.14 12.51 17.41
N PRO A 467 -5.05 11.18 17.20
CA PRO A 467 -5.59 10.19 18.11
C PRO A 467 -5.07 10.31 19.54
N ALA A 468 -3.75 10.45 19.72
CA ALA A 468 -3.14 10.58 21.05
C ALA A 468 -3.60 11.85 21.77
N LEU A 469 -3.60 12.98 21.04
CA LEU A 469 -4.02 14.27 21.60
C LEU A 469 -5.49 14.27 22.03
N PHE A 470 -6.36 13.63 21.25
CA PHE A 470 -7.75 13.47 21.59
C PHE A 470 -7.92 12.59 22.85
N CYS A 471 -7.22 11.45 22.91
CA CYS A 471 -7.30 10.54 24.05
C CYS A 471 -6.74 11.17 25.33
N LEU A 472 -5.67 11.99 25.24
CA LEU A 472 -5.18 12.75 26.37
C LEU A 472 -6.22 13.73 26.91
N ALA A 473 -6.89 14.49 26.02
CA ALA A 473 -7.96 15.40 26.44
C ALA A 473 -9.17 14.67 27.04
N LEU A 474 -9.42 13.41 26.64
CA LEU A 474 -10.52 12.61 27.22
C LEU A 474 -10.12 11.94 28.55
N ARG A 475 -8.85 11.83 28.87
CA ARG A 475 -8.31 11.12 30.03
C ARG A 475 -8.93 11.58 31.38
N PRO A 476 -9.04 12.88 31.68
CA PRO A 476 -9.62 13.32 32.96
C PRO A 476 -11.05 12.78 33.19
N LEU A 477 -11.86 12.72 32.14
CA LEU A 477 -13.17 12.08 32.18
C LEU A 477 -13.05 10.57 32.39
N ALA A 478 -12.26 9.88 31.57
CA ALA A 478 -12.14 8.42 31.63
C ALA A 478 -11.72 7.91 33.02
N VAL A 479 -10.85 8.66 33.70
CA VAL A 479 -10.38 8.33 35.06
C VAL A 479 -11.45 8.61 36.13
N SER A 480 -12.34 9.59 35.92
CA SER A 480 -13.37 9.97 36.89
C SER A 480 -14.57 9.00 36.95
N LEU A 481 -14.73 8.15 35.95
CA LEU A 481 -15.86 7.21 35.85
C LEU A 481 -15.72 6.04 36.84
N GLN A 482 -16.86 5.52 37.33
CA GLN A 482 -16.96 4.50 38.37
C GLN A 482 -17.63 3.19 37.93
N SER A 483 -18.16 3.10 36.73
CA SER A 483 -18.78 1.90 36.17
C SER A 483 -17.81 0.71 36.23
N ARG A 484 -18.32 -0.50 36.48
CA ARG A 484 -17.49 -1.70 36.67
C ARG A 484 -16.74 -2.07 35.40
N LEU A 485 -17.31 -1.82 34.19
CA LEU A 485 -16.64 -1.91 32.89
C LEU A 485 -16.59 -0.52 32.27
N ARG A 486 -15.38 -0.08 31.89
CA ARG A 486 -15.12 1.23 31.27
C ARG A 486 -14.16 1.01 30.13
N LEU A 487 -14.64 1.09 28.89
CA LEU A 487 -13.85 0.88 27.69
C LEU A 487 -13.96 2.09 26.78
N TRP A 488 -12.83 2.58 26.30
CA TRP A 488 -12.76 3.65 25.33
C TRP A 488 -12.01 3.18 24.07
N TYR A 489 -12.57 3.43 22.92
CA TYR A 489 -11.88 3.25 21.65
C TYR A 489 -11.85 4.59 20.91
N MET A 490 -10.85 5.41 21.21
CA MET A 490 -10.79 6.84 20.86
C MET A 490 -11.99 7.59 21.44
N ASP A 491 -12.92 8.06 20.57
CA ASP A 491 -14.14 8.78 20.94
C ASP A 491 -15.34 7.88 21.28
N ASP A 492 -15.28 6.60 20.96
CA ASP A 492 -16.35 5.63 21.28
C ASP A 492 -16.18 5.13 22.71
N GLY A 493 -17.12 5.50 23.61
CA GLY A 493 -17.15 5.06 25.02
C GLY A 493 -18.14 3.92 25.23
N THR A 494 -17.79 2.98 26.14
CA THR A 494 -18.67 1.89 26.58
C THR A 494 -18.58 1.77 28.10
N LEU A 495 -19.70 1.94 28.79
CA LEU A 495 -19.82 1.83 30.22
C LEU A 495 -20.79 0.69 30.55
N ALA A 496 -20.45 -0.17 31.50
CA ALA A 496 -21.38 -1.18 31.96
C ALA A 496 -21.24 -1.48 33.46
N GLY A 497 -22.32 -1.84 34.09
CA GLY A 497 -22.38 -2.13 35.51
C GLY A 497 -23.79 -1.98 36.10
N ASP A 498 -23.84 -1.72 37.39
CA ASP A 498 -25.08 -1.37 38.07
C ASP A 498 -25.74 -0.14 37.43
N PRO A 499 -27.06 -0.17 37.13
CA PRO A 499 -27.72 0.91 36.41
C PRO A 499 -27.59 2.29 37.04
N ALA A 500 -27.61 2.40 38.36
CA ALA A 500 -27.49 3.67 39.07
C ALA A 500 -26.09 4.26 38.91
N THR A 501 -25.06 3.41 39.00
CA THR A 501 -23.66 3.81 38.77
C THR A 501 -23.44 4.27 37.37
N VAL A 502 -23.97 3.52 36.37
CA VAL A 502 -23.88 3.89 34.97
C VAL A 502 -24.59 5.21 34.68
N ALA A 503 -25.78 5.44 35.28
CA ALA A 503 -26.51 6.72 35.14
C ALA A 503 -25.70 7.89 35.73
N SER A 504 -25.06 7.70 36.90
CA SER A 504 -24.18 8.70 37.48
C SER A 504 -22.97 9.02 36.58
N ASP A 505 -22.39 8.01 35.98
CA ASP A 505 -21.28 8.20 35.05
C ASP A 505 -21.69 8.89 33.75
N VAL A 506 -22.88 8.59 33.21
CA VAL A 506 -23.48 9.32 32.08
C VAL A 506 -23.61 10.80 32.44
N GLN A 507 -24.09 11.11 33.65
CA GLN A 507 -24.18 12.51 34.09
C GLN A 507 -22.80 13.19 34.15
N ARG A 508 -21.76 12.51 34.65
CA ARG A 508 -20.36 13.02 34.59
C ARG A 508 -19.87 13.30 33.17
N VAL A 509 -20.29 12.46 32.21
CA VAL A 509 -19.97 12.70 30.79
C VAL A 509 -20.65 13.96 30.27
N LEU A 510 -21.93 14.17 30.62
CA LEU A 510 -22.68 15.38 30.26
C LEU A 510 -22.06 16.64 30.92
N ASP A 511 -21.70 16.56 32.21
CA ASP A 511 -21.05 17.67 32.92
C ASP A 511 -19.67 18.02 32.35
N TYR A 512 -19.00 17.05 31.68
CA TYR A 512 -17.74 17.27 31.03
C TYR A 512 -17.86 18.02 29.69
N GLU A 513 -19.03 18.04 29.04
CA GLU A 513 -19.27 18.70 27.74
C GLU A 513 -18.83 20.17 27.77
N GLY A 514 -19.26 20.95 28.75
CA GLY A 514 -18.92 22.37 28.85
C GLY A 514 -17.43 22.68 29.00
N ARG A 515 -16.66 21.75 29.58
CA ARG A 515 -15.21 21.90 29.83
C ARG A 515 -14.35 21.41 28.65
N SER A 516 -14.87 20.45 27.89
CA SER A 516 -14.11 19.74 26.87
C SER A 516 -14.42 20.20 25.45
N GLY A 517 -15.58 20.83 25.21
CA GLY A 517 -16.12 21.10 23.87
C GLY A 517 -16.66 19.86 23.17
N LEU A 518 -16.70 18.72 23.88
CA LEU A 518 -17.33 17.49 23.38
C LEU A 518 -18.83 17.57 23.69
N ALA A 519 -19.65 17.04 22.79
CA ALA A 519 -21.10 16.94 23.02
C ALA A 519 -21.58 15.56 22.59
N LEU A 520 -22.33 14.89 23.44
CA LEU A 520 -22.91 13.59 23.09
C LEU A 520 -23.88 13.71 21.90
N ASN A 521 -24.01 12.65 21.17
CA ASN A 521 -24.97 12.45 20.10
C ASN A 521 -26.05 11.46 20.56
N PRO A 522 -27.11 11.90 21.24
CA PRO A 522 -28.08 10.98 21.82
C PRO A 522 -28.66 10.00 20.82
N THR A 523 -28.92 10.42 19.59
CA THR A 523 -29.49 9.55 18.55
C THR A 523 -28.58 8.41 18.10
N LYS A 524 -27.27 8.48 18.43
CA LYS A 524 -26.28 7.43 18.18
C LYS A 524 -25.82 6.72 19.45
N CYS A 525 -26.10 7.29 20.61
CA CYS A 525 -25.92 6.58 21.87
C CYS A 525 -26.89 5.40 21.96
N GLU A 526 -26.45 4.31 22.57
CA GLU A 526 -27.25 3.10 22.71
C GLU A 526 -27.28 2.67 24.18
N ILE A 527 -28.46 2.28 24.68
CA ILE A 527 -28.63 1.65 25.98
C ILE A 527 -29.08 0.20 25.76
N PHE A 528 -28.42 -0.73 26.41
CA PHE A 528 -28.83 -2.12 26.54
C PHE A 528 -29.02 -2.48 28.00
N SER A 529 -30.17 -3.05 28.32
CA SER A 529 -30.48 -3.70 29.60
C SER A 529 -31.65 -4.65 29.38
N LEU A 530 -31.73 -5.71 30.18
CA LEU A 530 -32.90 -6.61 30.17
C LEU A 530 -34.12 -5.96 30.79
N ASP A 531 -33.91 -5.14 31.81
CA ASP A 531 -34.97 -4.41 32.49
C ASP A 531 -35.12 -2.97 32.01
N ALA A 532 -36.28 -2.40 32.19
CA ALA A 532 -36.51 -0.99 31.91
C ALA A 532 -35.66 -0.11 32.83
N GLN A 533 -34.91 0.83 32.24
CA GLN A 533 -33.98 1.72 32.93
C GLN A 533 -34.45 3.19 32.78
N PRO A 534 -35.51 3.63 33.51
CA PRO A 534 -36.07 4.96 33.31
C PRO A 534 -35.09 6.09 33.66
N ASP A 535 -34.16 5.86 34.57
CA ASP A 535 -33.17 6.88 34.97
C ASP A 535 -32.12 7.09 33.87
N LEU A 536 -31.62 6.01 33.29
CA LEU A 536 -30.71 6.09 32.15
C LEU A 536 -31.36 6.72 30.91
N GLN A 537 -32.64 6.40 30.65
CA GLN A 537 -33.38 6.99 29.52
C GLN A 537 -33.66 8.48 29.77
N ARG A 538 -33.86 8.90 31.00
CA ARG A 538 -34.01 10.32 31.37
C ARG A 538 -32.68 11.08 31.19
N SER A 539 -31.57 10.48 31.54
CA SER A 539 -30.24 11.08 31.39
C SER A 539 -29.79 11.21 29.91
N LEU A 540 -30.26 10.31 29.00
CA LEU A 540 -29.96 10.33 27.59
C LEU A 540 -31.27 10.34 26.75
N PRO A 541 -32.03 11.45 26.74
CA PRO A 541 -33.27 11.53 25.99
C PRO A 541 -32.99 11.39 24.47
N GLY A 542 -33.76 10.49 23.81
CA GLY A 542 -33.61 10.24 22.36
C GLY A 542 -32.53 9.21 22.01
N CYS A 543 -31.90 8.56 22.98
CA CYS A 543 -30.98 7.45 22.76
C CYS A 543 -31.73 6.20 22.23
N ARG A 544 -31.01 5.33 21.56
CA ARG A 544 -31.55 4.09 21.03
C ARG A 544 -31.51 2.98 22.08
N LEU A 545 -32.63 2.34 22.32
CA LEU A 545 -32.67 1.09 23.07
C LEU A 545 -32.28 -0.06 22.16
N THR A 546 -31.26 -0.82 22.55
CA THR A 546 -30.68 -1.90 21.75
C THR A 546 -31.12 -3.25 22.32
N GLN A 547 -31.55 -4.16 21.46
CA GLN A 547 -31.92 -5.53 21.81
C GLN A 547 -30.74 -6.48 21.69
N ARG A 548 -30.84 -7.66 22.33
CA ARG A 548 -29.81 -8.72 22.24
C ARG A 548 -29.42 -9.04 20.81
N LEU A 549 -30.39 -9.19 19.90
CA LEU A 549 -30.18 -9.49 18.46
C LEU A 549 -29.33 -8.45 17.69
N SER A 550 -29.15 -7.25 18.22
CA SER A 550 -28.48 -6.16 17.53
C SER A 550 -27.36 -5.52 18.35
N LEU A 551 -27.01 -6.12 19.51
CA LEU A 551 -25.97 -5.57 20.39
C LEU A 551 -24.57 -5.85 19.82
N GLU A 552 -23.90 -4.80 19.37
CA GLU A 552 -22.58 -4.82 18.76
C GLU A 552 -21.64 -3.84 19.43
N LEU A 553 -20.37 -4.16 19.52
CA LEU A 553 -19.32 -3.22 19.92
C LEU A 553 -18.13 -3.32 18.96
N VAL A 554 -17.60 -2.20 18.48
CA VAL A 554 -16.49 -2.10 17.53
C VAL A 554 -16.63 -3.03 16.31
N GLY A 555 -17.88 -3.31 15.90
CA GLY A 555 -18.20 -4.21 14.77
C GLY A 555 -18.17 -5.70 15.13
N SER A 556 -18.23 -6.05 16.41
CA SER A 556 -18.36 -7.41 16.95
C SER A 556 -19.69 -7.59 17.67
N PRO A 557 -20.39 -8.74 17.56
CA PRO A 557 -21.58 -9.04 18.33
C PRO A 557 -21.21 -9.36 19.78
N LEU A 558 -21.96 -8.83 20.73
CA LEU A 558 -21.72 -9.05 22.16
C LEU A 558 -22.56 -10.20 22.75
N THR A 559 -23.60 -10.62 22.07
CA THR A 559 -24.48 -11.73 22.45
C THR A 559 -24.49 -12.78 21.36
N ASP A 560 -24.90 -14.01 21.69
CA ASP A 560 -24.94 -15.09 20.71
C ASP A 560 -25.99 -14.84 19.64
N GLU A 561 -27.13 -14.30 20.04
CA GLU A 561 -28.25 -13.98 19.15
C GLU A 561 -27.89 -12.91 18.11
N ALA A 562 -26.90 -12.05 18.37
CA ALA A 562 -26.42 -11.03 17.44
C ALA A 562 -25.44 -11.54 16.37
N ILE A 563 -24.94 -12.78 16.51
CA ILE A 563 -23.91 -13.33 15.58
C ILE A 563 -24.51 -13.51 14.18
N ARG A 564 -25.63 -14.22 14.04
CA ARG A 564 -26.24 -14.52 12.74
C ARG A 564 -26.64 -13.24 11.98
N PRO A 565 -27.36 -12.27 12.56
CA PRO A 565 -27.70 -11.03 11.88
C PRO A 565 -26.50 -10.21 11.39
N LEU A 566 -25.37 -10.28 12.11
CA LEU A 566 -24.16 -9.57 11.70
C LEU A 566 -23.45 -10.30 10.55
N LEU A 567 -23.44 -11.64 10.56
CA LEU A 567 -22.90 -12.44 9.45
C LEU A 567 -23.73 -12.23 8.18
N ASP A 568 -25.06 -12.21 8.25
CA ASP A 568 -25.93 -11.97 7.09
C ASP A 568 -25.66 -10.60 6.45
N ARG A 569 -25.54 -9.55 7.24
CA ARG A 569 -25.14 -8.22 6.75
C ARG A 569 -23.72 -8.20 6.11
N CYS A 570 -22.84 -9.05 6.58
CA CYS A 570 -21.51 -9.18 5.99
C CYS A 570 -21.56 -9.94 4.66
N LEU A 571 -22.38 -11.00 4.57
CA LEU A 571 -22.67 -11.74 3.34
C LEU A 571 -23.21 -10.83 2.24
N GLU A 572 -24.30 -10.12 2.50
CA GLU A 572 -24.93 -9.20 1.55
C GLU A 572 -23.94 -8.16 1.01
N ARG A 573 -23.17 -7.54 1.90
CA ARG A 573 -22.15 -6.55 1.48
C ARG A 573 -21.05 -7.15 0.67
N THR A 574 -20.67 -8.40 0.95
CA THR A 574 -19.60 -9.08 0.23
C THR A 574 -20.06 -9.52 -1.15
N ALA A 575 -21.30 -10.01 -1.30
CA ALA A 575 -21.90 -10.37 -2.59
C ALA A 575 -21.78 -9.23 -3.62
N VAL A 576 -22.20 -8.02 -3.24
CA VAL A 576 -22.10 -6.82 -4.11
C VAL A 576 -20.68 -6.55 -4.59
N MET A 577 -19.68 -6.87 -3.79
CA MET A 577 -18.27 -6.67 -4.17
C MET A 577 -17.77 -7.76 -5.07
N LEU A 578 -18.17 -9.01 -4.82
CA LEU A 578 -17.78 -10.17 -5.59
C LEU A 578 -18.36 -10.08 -7.02
N ASP A 579 -19.57 -9.58 -7.20
CA ASP A 579 -20.20 -9.32 -8.50
C ASP A 579 -19.42 -8.32 -9.37
N ARG A 580 -18.61 -7.46 -8.75
CA ARG A 580 -17.78 -6.49 -9.48
C ARG A 580 -16.39 -7.00 -9.84
N LEU A 581 -15.93 -8.12 -9.26
CA LEU A 581 -14.60 -8.68 -9.55
C LEU A 581 -14.44 -9.14 -11.01
N PRO A 582 -15.43 -9.75 -11.67
CA PRO A 582 -15.34 -10.14 -13.09
C PRO A 582 -15.19 -8.95 -14.06
N LEU A 583 -15.46 -7.72 -13.61
CA LEU A 583 -15.20 -6.50 -14.39
C LEU A 583 -13.70 -6.13 -14.47
N LEU A 584 -12.86 -6.78 -13.67
CA LEU A 584 -11.40 -6.69 -13.72
C LEU A 584 -10.83 -7.79 -14.63
N SER A 585 -9.53 -7.71 -14.96
CA SER A 585 -8.85 -8.89 -15.50
C SER A 585 -8.88 -10.05 -14.48
N ALA A 586 -8.95 -11.28 -14.94
CA ALA A 586 -9.02 -12.46 -14.07
C ALA A 586 -7.88 -12.48 -13.03
N HIS A 587 -6.66 -12.06 -13.40
CA HIS A 587 -5.54 -12.00 -12.47
C HIS A 587 -5.72 -10.94 -11.37
N GLN A 588 -6.29 -9.78 -11.70
CA GLN A 588 -6.62 -8.74 -10.70
C GLN A 588 -7.78 -9.19 -9.80
N GLY A 589 -8.80 -9.82 -10.38
CA GLY A 589 -9.93 -10.40 -9.66
C GLY A 589 -9.48 -11.46 -8.65
N LEU A 590 -8.70 -12.45 -9.07
CA LEU A 590 -8.14 -13.50 -8.22
C LEU A 590 -7.26 -12.92 -7.09
N PHE A 591 -6.42 -11.93 -7.42
CA PHE A 591 -5.55 -11.29 -6.44
C PHE A 591 -6.35 -10.58 -5.34
N LEU A 592 -7.40 -9.84 -5.70
CA LEU A 592 -8.28 -9.16 -4.74
C LEU A 592 -9.17 -10.13 -3.97
N LEU A 593 -9.74 -11.15 -4.63
CA LEU A 593 -10.52 -12.19 -3.98
C LEU A 593 -9.72 -12.82 -2.85
N ARG A 594 -8.50 -13.26 -3.14
CA ARG A 594 -7.61 -13.87 -2.16
C ARG A 594 -7.19 -12.91 -1.04
N SER A 595 -6.82 -11.66 -1.40
CA SER A 595 -6.17 -10.74 -0.45
C SER A 595 -7.16 -9.94 0.40
N CYS A 596 -8.41 -9.76 -0.06
CA CYS A 596 -9.36 -8.84 0.54
C CYS A 596 -10.74 -9.43 0.82
N PHE A 597 -11.20 -10.40 0.03
CA PHE A 597 -12.62 -10.80 0.04
C PHE A 597 -12.88 -12.25 0.47
N SER A 598 -11.85 -13.10 0.59
CA SER A 598 -11.96 -14.41 1.24
C SER A 598 -11.94 -14.25 2.77
N ALA A 599 -11.33 -15.14 3.53
CA ALA A 599 -11.27 -15.08 4.99
C ALA A 599 -10.77 -13.74 5.55
N ALA A 600 -9.96 -12.98 4.80
CA ALA A 600 -9.48 -11.66 5.22
C ALA A 600 -10.62 -10.66 5.51
N ARG A 601 -11.75 -10.78 4.83
CA ARG A 601 -12.95 -9.95 5.03
C ARG A 601 -13.64 -10.26 6.35
N MET A 602 -13.67 -11.52 6.73
CA MET A 602 -14.33 -12.03 7.92
C MET A 602 -13.43 -12.04 9.16
N GLN A 603 -12.14 -11.78 8.99
CA GLN A 603 -11.11 -11.98 10.01
C GLN A 603 -11.46 -11.36 11.38
N HIS A 604 -12.04 -10.16 11.40
CA HIS A 604 -12.43 -9.50 12.63
C HIS A 604 -13.53 -10.27 13.36
N LEU A 605 -14.60 -10.67 12.66
CA LEU A 605 -15.70 -11.43 13.23
C LEU A 605 -15.23 -12.81 13.73
N LEU A 606 -14.47 -13.53 12.90
CA LEU A 606 -13.93 -14.84 13.31
C LEU A 606 -13.04 -14.76 14.55
N ARG A 607 -12.45 -13.62 14.86
CA ARG A 607 -11.59 -13.42 16.02
C ARG A 607 -12.33 -12.92 17.25
N THR A 608 -13.45 -12.23 17.09
CA THR A 608 -14.10 -11.49 18.19
C THR A 608 -15.39 -12.12 18.68
N CYS A 609 -15.91 -13.14 17.99
CA CYS A 609 -17.09 -13.91 18.44
C CYS A 609 -16.96 -15.39 18.05
N PRO A 610 -17.70 -16.30 18.72
CA PRO A 610 -17.70 -17.73 18.39
C PRO A 610 -18.54 -17.97 17.11
N ALA A 611 -18.08 -17.42 15.97
CA ALA A 611 -18.79 -17.51 14.69
C ALA A 611 -18.99 -18.96 14.20
N GLY A 612 -18.21 -19.92 14.71
CA GLY A 612 -18.35 -21.35 14.40
C GLY A 612 -19.71 -21.93 14.77
N THR A 613 -20.44 -21.32 15.73
CA THR A 613 -21.82 -21.71 16.10
C THR A 613 -22.82 -21.51 14.96
N GLU A 614 -22.52 -20.58 14.03
CA GLU A 614 -23.33 -20.27 12.85
C GLU A 614 -22.76 -20.93 11.58
N ALA A 615 -22.58 -22.25 11.61
CA ALA A 615 -21.93 -23.02 10.56
C ALA A 615 -22.60 -22.87 9.19
N SER A 616 -23.94 -22.68 9.10
CA SER A 616 -24.67 -22.46 7.84
C SER A 616 -24.28 -21.15 7.19
N ALA A 617 -24.22 -20.03 7.93
CA ALA A 617 -23.83 -18.73 7.39
C ALA A 617 -22.37 -18.72 6.91
N LEU A 618 -21.49 -19.42 7.62
CA LEU A 618 -20.10 -19.55 7.20
C LEU A 618 -19.96 -20.43 5.93
N HIS A 619 -20.81 -21.44 5.77
CA HIS A 619 -20.86 -22.25 4.55
C HIS A 619 -21.37 -21.42 3.36
N GLU A 620 -22.47 -20.69 3.53
CA GLU A 620 -23.00 -19.75 2.52
C GLU A 620 -21.92 -18.73 2.06
N TYR A 621 -21.08 -18.26 3.00
CA TYR A 621 -19.98 -17.38 2.67
C TYR A 621 -18.88 -18.07 1.84
N ASP A 622 -18.49 -19.28 2.21
CA ASP A 622 -17.48 -20.06 1.47
C ASP A 622 -17.97 -20.39 0.05
N ASP A 623 -19.26 -20.73 -0.11
CA ASP A 623 -19.89 -21.00 -1.40
C ASP A 623 -19.90 -19.75 -2.29
N LEU A 624 -20.29 -18.61 -1.76
CA LEU A 624 -20.27 -17.33 -2.45
C LEU A 624 -18.85 -16.95 -2.95
N VAL A 625 -17.84 -17.20 -2.15
CA VAL A 625 -16.43 -16.97 -2.52
C VAL A 625 -15.95 -17.97 -3.59
N LEU A 626 -16.40 -19.22 -3.52
CA LEU A 626 -16.07 -20.25 -4.51
C LEU A 626 -16.75 -19.95 -5.86
N GLU A 627 -18.01 -19.54 -5.85
CA GLU A 627 -18.73 -19.11 -7.06
C GLU A 627 -18.02 -17.92 -7.73
N ALA A 628 -17.62 -16.92 -6.96
CA ALA A 628 -16.84 -15.80 -7.48
C ALA A 628 -15.49 -16.27 -8.07
N LEU A 629 -14.80 -17.24 -7.45
CA LEU A 629 -13.57 -17.82 -7.97
C LEU A 629 -13.79 -18.50 -9.33
N THR A 630 -14.81 -19.35 -9.45
CA THR A 630 -15.13 -20.08 -10.68
C THR A 630 -15.52 -19.10 -11.81
N THR A 631 -16.26 -18.04 -11.48
CA THR A 631 -16.65 -16.98 -12.43
C THR A 631 -15.43 -16.20 -12.93
N ILE A 632 -14.55 -15.75 -12.03
CA ILE A 632 -13.33 -14.99 -12.38
C ILE A 632 -12.43 -15.84 -13.29
N LEU A 633 -12.27 -17.12 -12.97
CA LEU A 633 -11.40 -18.03 -13.71
C LEU A 633 -12.09 -18.57 -14.98
N ASN A 634 -13.43 -18.51 -15.06
CA ASN A 634 -14.23 -19.25 -16.03
C ASN A 634 -13.77 -20.72 -16.09
N LEU A 635 -13.76 -21.38 -14.93
CA LEU A 635 -13.21 -22.72 -14.75
C LEU A 635 -14.08 -23.50 -13.74
N GLN A 636 -14.55 -24.67 -14.13
CA GLN A 636 -15.25 -25.58 -13.23
C GLN A 636 -14.20 -26.28 -12.34
N LEU A 637 -14.42 -26.23 -11.03
CA LEU A 637 -13.53 -26.85 -10.05
C LEU A 637 -14.18 -28.12 -9.46
N PRO A 638 -13.62 -29.30 -9.69
CA PRO A 638 -14.01 -30.52 -8.94
C PRO A 638 -13.85 -30.30 -7.42
N PRO A 639 -14.56 -31.04 -6.58
CA PRO A 639 -14.52 -30.90 -5.11
C PRO A 639 -13.12 -30.93 -4.52
N GLU A 640 -12.23 -31.76 -5.02
CA GLU A 640 -10.84 -31.88 -4.59
C GLU A 640 -10.04 -30.64 -4.98
N ALA A 641 -10.26 -30.10 -6.17
CA ALA A 641 -9.64 -28.87 -6.64
C ALA A 641 -10.13 -27.65 -5.85
N ALA A 642 -11.44 -27.58 -5.52
CA ALA A 642 -12.01 -26.54 -4.67
C ALA A 642 -11.44 -26.62 -3.24
N SER A 643 -11.34 -27.81 -2.67
CA SER A 643 -10.70 -28.04 -1.38
C SER A 643 -9.22 -27.63 -1.39
N GLN A 644 -8.47 -27.98 -2.45
CA GLN A 644 -7.08 -27.55 -2.62
C GLN A 644 -6.99 -26.03 -2.77
N ALA A 645 -7.90 -25.39 -3.50
CA ALA A 645 -7.91 -23.92 -3.67
C ALA A 645 -8.04 -23.19 -2.32
N SER A 646 -8.71 -23.80 -1.34
CA SER A 646 -8.86 -23.24 0.02
C SER A 646 -7.58 -23.31 0.87
N LEU A 647 -6.58 -24.08 0.48
CA LEU A 647 -5.29 -24.10 1.17
C LEU A 647 -4.50 -22.80 0.93
N PRO A 648 -3.67 -22.35 1.88
CA PRO A 648 -2.66 -21.35 1.64
C PRO A 648 -1.74 -21.70 0.47
N VAL A 649 -1.21 -20.68 -0.22
CA VAL A 649 -0.31 -20.88 -1.36
C VAL A 649 0.91 -21.75 -1.00
N ARG A 650 1.42 -21.63 0.24
CA ARG A 650 2.55 -22.45 0.74
C ARG A 650 2.23 -23.94 0.97
N PHE A 651 0.96 -24.29 1.04
CA PHE A 651 0.46 -25.66 1.11
C PHE A 651 -0.14 -26.13 -0.23
N GLY A 652 0.23 -25.49 -1.33
CA GLY A 652 -0.19 -25.90 -2.67
C GLY A 652 -1.52 -25.34 -3.16
N GLY A 653 -2.24 -24.56 -2.34
CA GLY A 653 -3.52 -23.95 -2.71
C GLY A 653 -3.41 -22.60 -3.41
N LEU A 654 -4.55 -21.91 -3.56
CA LEU A 654 -4.64 -20.56 -4.08
C LEU A 654 -4.67 -19.49 -2.98
N GLY A 655 -4.89 -19.88 -1.73
CA GLY A 655 -5.07 -18.96 -0.60
C GLY A 655 -6.48 -18.37 -0.52
N ILE A 656 -7.48 -19.03 -1.07
CA ILE A 656 -8.92 -18.72 -0.92
C ILE A 656 -9.42 -19.42 0.34
N LEU A 657 -9.02 -18.91 1.50
CA LEU A 657 -9.19 -19.59 2.77
C LEU A 657 -10.66 -19.73 3.16
N SER A 658 -11.07 -20.91 3.62
CA SER A 658 -12.42 -21.21 4.12
C SER A 658 -12.64 -20.56 5.50
N VAL A 659 -13.68 -19.73 5.63
CA VAL A 659 -14.04 -19.09 6.90
C VAL A 659 -14.57 -20.11 7.90
N ARG A 660 -15.32 -21.12 7.44
CA ARG A 660 -15.84 -22.18 8.26
C ARG A 660 -14.73 -22.98 8.96
N ARG A 661 -13.68 -23.35 8.22
CA ARG A 661 -12.52 -24.07 8.80
C ARG A 661 -11.72 -23.23 9.76
N LEU A 662 -11.71 -21.91 9.59
CA LEU A 662 -10.90 -21.01 10.39
C LEU A 662 -11.61 -20.46 11.62
N ALA A 663 -12.92 -20.59 11.74
CA ALA A 663 -13.71 -19.88 12.76
C ALA A 663 -13.20 -20.16 14.18
N ASP A 664 -13.19 -21.40 14.59
CA ASP A 664 -12.85 -21.78 15.97
C ASP A 664 -11.40 -21.47 16.32
N VAL A 665 -10.47 -21.74 15.39
CA VAL A 665 -9.04 -21.44 15.64
C VAL A 665 -8.74 -19.95 15.65
N CYS A 666 -9.49 -19.13 14.90
CA CYS A 666 -9.35 -17.67 14.95
C CYS A 666 -9.83 -17.12 16.29
N TYR A 667 -10.96 -17.62 16.79
CA TYR A 667 -11.55 -17.21 18.06
C TYR A 667 -10.65 -17.60 19.22
N ALA A 668 -10.26 -18.86 19.33
CA ALA A 668 -9.37 -19.38 20.37
C ALA A 668 -8.01 -18.64 20.41
N ALA A 669 -7.39 -18.42 19.23
CA ALA A 669 -6.15 -17.66 19.14
C ALA A 669 -6.31 -16.20 19.57
N SER A 670 -7.47 -15.59 19.31
CA SER A 670 -7.74 -14.21 19.73
C SER A 670 -7.90 -14.11 21.25
N LEU A 671 -8.72 -14.96 21.86
CA LEU A 671 -8.89 -15.02 23.30
C LEU A 671 -7.54 -15.18 24.02
N THR A 672 -6.71 -16.13 23.54
CA THR A 672 -5.38 -16.36 24.12
C THR A 672 -4.44 -15.15 23.93
N ALA A 673 -4.53 -14.45 22.78
CA ALA A 673 -3.63 -13.32 22.49
C ALA A 673 -3.94 -12.07 23.33
N VAL A 674 -5.16 -11.93 23.83
CA VAL A 674 -5.59 -10.74 24.59
C VAL A 674 -5.81 -10.99 26.07
N ALA A 675 -5.63 -12.24 26.55
CA ALA A 675 -5.99 -12.67 27.91
C ALA A 675 -5.38 -11.76 28.99
N ASP A 676 -4.08 -11.46 28.92
CA ASP A 676 -3.40 -10.61 29.90
C ASP A 676 -4.01 -9.20 29.98
N MET A 677 -4.35 -8.60 28.84
CA MET A 677 -4.95 -7.27 28.80
C MET A 677 -6.41 -7.28 29.24
N VAL A 678 -7.18 -8.30 28.87
CA VAL A 678 -8.56 -8.48 29.33
C VAL A 678 -8.60 -8.60 30.87
N ALA A 679 -7.65 -9.29 31.46
CA ALA A 679 -7.53 -9.41 32.92
C ALA A 679 -7.32 -8.07 33.63
N THR A 680 -6.77 -7.06 32.96
CA THR A 680 -6.57 -5.70 33.55
C THR A 680 -7.85 -4.85 33.52
N VAL A 681 -8.85 -5.19 32.71
CA VAL A 681 -10.07 -4.39 32.52
C VAL A 681 -11.33 -5.03 33.10
N LEU A 682 -11.33 -6.34 33.33
CA LEU A 682 -12.49 -7.07 33.84
C LEU A 682 -12.51 -7.21 35.36
N PRO A 683 -13.70 -7.13 35.98
CA PRO A 683 -13.86 -7.57 37.36
C PRO A 683 -13.72 -9.11 37.49
N PRO A 684 -13.42 -9.64 38.71
CA PRO A 684 -13.09 -11.05 38.90
C PRO A 684 -14.13 -12.05 38.35
N GLU A 685 -15.43 -11.77 38.51
CA GLU A 685 -16.49 -12.65 38.06
C GLU A 685 -16.56 -12.74 36.51
N ALA A 686 -16.42 -11.59 35.84
CA ALA A 686 -16.37 -11.55 34.37
C ALA A 686 -15.06 -12.15 33.83
N LEU A 687 -13.95 -12.02 34.56
CA LEU A 687 -12.69 -12.66 34.23
C LEU A 687 -12.77 -14.18 34.32
N ALA A 688 -13.44 -14.71 35.36
CA ALA A 688 -13.70 -16.15 35.46
C ALA A 688 -14.51 -16.67 34.27
N HIS A 689 -15.54 -15.93 33.86
CA HIS A 689 -16.33 -16.28 32.67
C HIS A 689 -15.50 -16.22 31.38
N PHE A 690 -14.65 -15.20 31.23
CA PHE A 690 -13.74 -15.11 30.09
C PHE A 690 -12.79 -16.31 30.02
N SER A 691 -12.19 -16.71 31.15
CA SER A 691 -11.26 -17.85 31.25
C SER A 691 -11.95 -19.17 30.90
N ALA A 692 -13.19 -19.36 31.37
CA ALA A 692 -13.98 -20.56 31.01
C ALA A 692 -14.31 -20.59 29.51
N SER A 693 -14.67 -19.46 28.93
CA SER A 693 -14.93 -19.32 27.49
C SER A 693 -13.65 -19.56 26.66
N GLN A 694 -12.49 -19.13 27.15
CA GLN A 694 -11.20 -19.39 26.49
C GLN A 694 -10.88 -20.89 26.47
N GLU A 695 -11.00 -21.59 27.58
CA GLU A 695 -10.74 -23.04 27.63
C GLU A 695 -11.71 -23.82 26.73
N ALA A 696 -13.01 -23.51 26.77
CA ALA A 696 -13.99 -24.11 25.88
C ALA A 696 -13.64 -23.88 24.39
N ALA A 697 -13.24 -22.65 24.03
CA ALA A 697 -12.85 -22.35 22.66
C ALA A 697 -11.57 -23.09 22.23
N LEU A 698 -10.59 -23.26 23.13
CA LEU A 698 -9.37 -24.03 22.86
C LEU A 698 -9.69 -25.50 22.59
N ASP A 699 -10.62 -26.10 23.32
CA ASP A 699 -11.04 -27.51 23.14
C ASP A 699 -11.83 -27.68 21.83
N GLN A 700 -12.67 -26.72 21.44
CA GLN A 700 -13.45 -26.77 20.20
C GLN A 700 -12.58 -26.76 18.93
N THR A 701 -11.33 -26.29 19.00
CA THR A 701 -10.45 -26.23 17.81
C THR A 701 -10.14 -27.60 17.18
N GLY A 702 -10.22 -28.67 17.93
CA GLY A 702 -9.83 -30.05 17.53
C GLY A 702 -8.33 -30.24 17.23
N VAL A 703 -7.54 -29.19 17.25
CA VAL A 703 -6.09 -29.22 16.91
C VAL A 703 -5.20 -28.71 18.05
N ARG A 704 -5.73 -28.52 19.26
CA ARG A 704 -5.00 -27.99 20.43
C ARG A 704 -3.68 -28.72 20.68
N ALA A 705 -3.68 -30.04 20.63
CA ALA A 705 -2.51 -30.89 20.88
C ALA A 705 -1.38 -30.70 19.84
N ARG A 706 -1.68 -30.16 18.67
CA ARG A 706 -0.71 -29.88 17.59
C ARG A 706 -0.09 -28.48 17.66
N VAL A 707 -0.58 -27.62 18.56
CA VAL A 707 -0.11 -26.23 18.68
C VAL A 707 0.67 -26.08 19.98
N PRO A 708 2.00 -25.82 19.92
CA PRO A 708 2.81 -25.62 21.11
C PRO A 708 2.27 -24.49 22.01
N PRO A 709 2.29 -24.61 23.34
CA PRO A 709 1.74 -23.61 24.26
C PRO A 709 2.28 -22.18 24.02
N ASP A 710 3.57 -22.02 23.75
CA ASP A 710 4.23 -20.75 23.45
C ASP A 710 3.78 -20.10 22.13
N LYS A 711 3.03 -20.82 21.30
CA LYS A 711 2.51 -20.36 20.00
C LYS A 711 0.99 -20.23 19.97
N GLN A 712 0.27 -20.56 21.03
CA GLN A 712 -1.19 -20.53 21.05
C GLN A 712 -1.77 -19.11 20.91
N SER A 713 -1.06 -18.07 21.28
CA SER A 713 -1.44 -16.68 21.00
C SER A 713 -1.28 -16.28 19.51
N LYS A 714 -0.65 -17.13 18.69
CA LYS A 714 -0.37 -16.86 17.27
C LYS A 714 -1.32 -17.65 16.37
N GLN A 715 -2.35 -16.98 15.85
CA GLN A 715 -3.33 -17.60 14.93
C GLN A 715 -2.69 -18.43 13.81
N ARG A 716 -1.53 -18.01 13.30
CA ARG A 716 -0.84 -18.75 12.24
C ARG A 716 -0.50 -20.20 12.64
N ALA A 717 -0.12 -20.44 13.90
CA ALA A 717 0.21 -21.78 14.34
C ALA A 717 -1.02 -22.71 14.30
N TRP A 718 -2.17 -22.23 14.73
CA TRP A 718 -3.44 -22.93 14.66
C TRP A 718 -3.89 -23.20 13.23
N SER A 719 -3.89 -22.15 12.40
CA SER A 719 -4.29 -22.26 11.01
C SER A 719 -3.37 -23.21 10.22
N ASP A 720 -2.05 -23.21 10.51
CA ASP A 720 -1.11 -24.11 9.86
C ASP A 720 -1.39 -25.59 10.20
N ALA A 721 -1.76 -25.89 11.45
CA ALA A 721 -2.15 -27.24 11.86
C ALA A 721 -3.37 -27.77 11.08
N LEU A 722 -4.42 -26.94 10.93
CA LEU A 722 -5.61 -27.28 10.13
C LEU A 722 -5.29 -27.46 8.64
N HIS A 723 -4.49 -26.55 8.08
CA HIS A 723 -4.16 -26.62 6.66
C HIS A 723 -3.24 -27.80 6.34
N GLN A 724 -2.38 -28.17 7.26
CA GLN A 724 -1.54 -29.36 7.12
C GLN A 724 -2.39 -30.63 7.09
N GLU A 725 -3.38 -30.74 7.98
CA GLU A 725 -4.32 -31.85 7.99
C GLU A 725 -5.10 -31.99 6.67
N LEU A 726 -5.64 -30.87 6.16
CA LEU A 726 -6.32 -30.86 4.87
C LEU A 726 -5.39 -31.26 3.72
N ARG A 727 -4.16 -30.75 3.70
CA ARG A 727 -3.15 -31.12 2.71
C ARG A 727 -2.85 -32.63 2.74
N ASP A 728 -2.66 -33.19 3.93
CA ASP A 728 -2.33 -34.58 4.10
C ASP A 728 -3.50 -35.49 3.68
N SER A 729 -4.75 -35.04 3.98
CA SER A 729 -5.95 -35.73 3.52
C SER A 729 -6.07 -35.73 1.99
N LEU A 730 -5.85 -34.58 1.32
CA LEU A 730 -5.87 -34.47 -0.15
C LEU A 730 -4.81 -35.36 -0.80
N LEU A 731 -3.62 -35.45 -0.18
CA LEU A 731 -2.55 -36.30 -0.68
C LEU A 731 -2.87 -37.81 -0.50
N ALA A 732 -3.48 -38.18 0.63
CA ALA A 732 -3.87 -39.55 0.91
C ALA A 732 -5.03 -40.01 0.02
N SER A 733 -5.98 -39.14 -0.29
CA SER A 733 -7.13 -39.43 -1.15
C SER A 733 -6.84 -39.31 -2.66
N ALA A 734 -5.65 -38.86 -3.06
CA ALA A 734 -5.32 -38.65 -4.48
C ALA A 734 -5.20 -40.00 -5.22
N PRO A 735 -6.09 -40.29 -6.20
CA PRO A 735 -6.21 -41.61 -6.79
C PRO A 735 -5.08 -41.96 -7.78
N HIS A 736 -4.50 -40.93 -8.40
CA HIS A 736 -3.49 -41.13 -9.45
C HIS A 736 -2.11 -40.69 -9.02
N VAL A 737 -1.08 -41.42 -9.44
CA VAL A 737 0.33 -41.04 -9.22
C VAL A 737 0.66 -39.64 -9.70
N ALA A 738 0.06 -39.20 -10.81
CA ALA A 738 0.23 -37.87 -11.34
C ALA A 738 -0.32 -36.77 -10.40
N ASP A 739 -1.44 -37.02 -9.73
CA ASP A 739 -2.01 -36.10 -8.74
C ASP A 739 -1.17 -36.01 -7.48
N GLN A 740 -0.66 -37.16 -7.00
CA GLN A 740 0.29 -37.18 -5.88
C GLN A 740 1.57 -36.41 -6.19
N ALA A 741 2.14 -36.60 -7.37
CA ALA A 741 3.31 -35.83 -7.84
C ALA A 741 3.01 -34.34 -7.95
N ARG A 742 1.83 -33.97 -8.50
CA ARG A 742 1.37 -32.59 -8.62
C ARG A 742 1.22 -31.91 -7.25
N LEU A 743 0.49 -32.55 -6.33
CA LEU A 743 0.26 -32.04 -4.98
C LEU A 743 1.58 -31.80 -4.23
N ARG A 744 2.52 -32.71 -4.30
CA ARG A 744 3.85 -32.57 -3.68
C ARG A 744 4.69 -31.47 -4.35
N ALA A 745 4.58 -31.28 -5.66
CA ALA A 745 5.32 -30.23 -6.37
C ALA A 745 4.79 -28.83 -6.07
N VAL A 746 3.46 -28.66 -6.00
CA VAL A 746 2.85 -27.34 -5.71
C VAL A 746 2.95 -26.92 -4.24
N ASP A 747 3.20 -27.85 -3.33
CA ASP A 747 3.43 -27.62 -1.89
C ASP A 747 4.85 -27.09 -1.58
N ARG A 748 5.75 -27.05 -2.56
CA ARG A 748 7.12 -26.57 -2.35
C ARG A 748 7.16 -25.05 -2.13
N PRO A 749 8.08 -24.52 -1.30
CA PRO A 749 8.08 -23.13 -0.85
C PRO A 749 8.02 -22.07 -1.97
N SER A 750 8.61 -22.34 -3.14
CA SER A 750 8.67 -21.40 -4.27
C SER A 750 7.57 -21.59 -5.33
N ALA A 751 6.86 -22.72 -5.30
CA ALA A 751 5.93 -23.13 -6.36
C ALA A 751 4.77 -22.16 -6.60
N GLY A 752 4.36 -21.42 -5.57
CA GLY A 752 3.27 -20.45 -5.64
C GLY A 752 3.72 -18.98 -5.71
N ALA A 753 5.00 -18.69 -5.93
CA ALA A 753 5.52 -17.32 -5.86
C ALA A 753 4.81 -16.35 -6.83
N TRP A 754 4.42 -16.82 -7.99
CA TRP A 754 3.69 -16.05 -9.00
C TRP A 754 2.32 -15.55 -8.53
N LEU A 755 1.63 -16.30 -7.65
CA LEU A 755 0.36 -15.90 -7.05
C LEU A 755 0.49 -14.70 -6.12
N HIS A 756 1.67 -14.46 -5.55
CA HIS A 756 1.94 -13.30 -4.69
C HIS A 756 2.32 -12.03 -5.47
N ALA A 757 2.55 -12.15 -6.78
CA ALA A 757 2.88 -11.01 -7.60
C ALA A 757 1.68 -10.05 -7.74
N LEU A 758 1.93 -8.76 -7.56
CA LEU A 758 0.92 -7.74 -7.83
C LEU A 758 0.64 -7.71 -9.34
N PRO A 759 -0.62 -7.91 -9.80
CA PRO A 759 -0.95 -7.92 -11.22
C PRO A 759 -0.83 -6.54 -11.86
N SER A 760 0.30 -6.27 -12.50
CA SER A 760 0.60 -4.98 -13.13
C SER A 760 1.25 -5.19 -14.49
N SER A 761 0.61 -4.69 -15.56
CA SER A 761 1.16 -4.73 -16.91
C SER A 761 2.44 -3.89 -17.02
N SER A 762 2.50 -2.74 -16.33
CA SER A 762 3.67 -1.86 -16.33
C SER A 762 4.90 -2.47 -15.64
N LEU A 763 4.71 -3.39 -14.68
CA LEU A 763 5.77 -4.15 -14.02
C LEU A 763 6.07 -5.48 -14.73
N GLY A 764 5.28 -5.84 -15.72
CA GLY A 764 5.37 -7.14 -16.40
C GLY A 764 4.99 -8.31 -15.48
N THR A 765 4.14 -8.10 -14.48
CA THR A 765 3.70 -9.11 -13.51
C THR A 765 2.24 -9.56 -13.68
N ALA A 766 1.51 -9.03 -14.65
CA ALA A 766 0.19 -9.50 -15.02
C ALA A 766 0.26 -10.70 -15.98
N LEU A 767 -0.58 -11.70 -15.77
CA LEU A 767 -0.92 -12.74 -16.76
C LEU A 767 -2.23 -12.34 -17.43
N ASP A 768 -2.38 -12.68 -18.71
CA ASP A 768 -3.68 -12.61 -19.39
C ASP A 768 -4.62 -13.71 -18.88
N ASP A 769 -5.90 -13.57 -19.16
CA ASP A 769 -6.94 -14.43 -18.57
C ASP A 769 -6.84 -15.90 -19.03
N ARG A 770 -6.43 -16.16 -20.28
CA ARG A 770 -6.23 -17.53 -20.80
C ARG A 770 -5.03 -18.19 -20.13
N SER A 771 -3.92 -17.45 -20.04
CA SER A 771 -2.69 -17.92 -19.35
C SER A 771 -2.95 -18.19 -17.87
N LEU A 772 -3.69 -17.31 -17.19
CA LEU A 772 -4.04 -17.48 -15.79
C LEU A 772 -4.88 -18.74 -15.57
N ARG A 773 -5.95 -18.92 -16.37
CA ARG A 773 -6.85 -20.09 -16.32
C ARG A 773 -6.04 -21.39 -16.41
N PHE A 774 -5.17 -21.49 -17.42
CA PHE A 774 -4.34 -22.67 -17.59
C PHE A 774 -3.43 -22.91 -16.38
N CYS A 775 -2.73 -21.88 -15.91
CA CYS A 775 -1.78 -22.01 -14.77
C CYS A 775 -2.48 -22.40 -13.48
N VAL A 776 -3.68 -21.87 -13.23
CA VAL A 776 -4.50 -22.25 -12.08
C VAL A 776 -5.03 -23.66 -12.22
N GLY A 777 -5.59 -24.03 -13.37
CA GLY A 777 -6.07 -25.39 -13.63
C GLY A 777 -4.98 -26.44 -13.49
N LEU A 778 -3.80 -26.17 -14.07
CA LEU A 778 -2.63 -27.06 -13.92
C LEU A 778 -2.22 -27.24 -12.45
N ARG A 779 -2.25 -26.14 -11.67
CA ARG A 779 -1.91 -26.18 -10.24
C ARG A 779 -2.91 -26.99 -9.44
N LEU A 780 -4.20 -26.86 -9.73
CA LEU A 780 -5.28 -27.53 -9.01
C LEU A 780 -5.63 -28.93 -9.57
N GLY A 781 -5.09 -29.29 -10.73
CA GLY A 781 -5.49 -30.53 -11.42
C GLY A 781 -6.88 -30.46 -12.06
N ALA A 782 -7.42 -29.25 -12.29
CA ALA A 782 -8.73 -29.05 -12.88
C ALA A 782 -8.68 -29.13 -14.40
N PRO A 783 -9.80 -29.54 -15.06
CA PRO A 783 -9.91 -29.55 -16.52
C PRO A 783 -9.90 -28.09 -17.07
N VAL A 784 -9.07 -27.81 -18.07
CA VAL A 784 -8.88 -26.48 -18.67
C VAL A 784 -9.30 -26.41 -20.15
N VAL A 785 -9.47 -27.56 -20.79
CA VAL A 785 -9.77 -27.69 -22.22
C VAL A 785 -10.52 -28.99 -22.49
N ALA A 786 -11.25 -29.07 -23.59
CA ALA A 786 -11.74 -30.35 -24.11
C ALA A 786 -10.58 -31.19 -24.67
N ALA A 787 -10.66 -32.52 -24.56
CA ALA A 787 -9.66 -33.40 -25.12
C ALA A 787 -9.55 -33.17 -26.64
N HIS A 788 -8.31 -33.09 -27.15
CA HIS A 788 -8.05 -32.78 -28.56
C HIS A 788 -6.72 -33.39 -29.04
N SER A 789 -6.44 -33.37 -30.31
CA SER A 789 -5.12 -33.71 -30.85
C SER A 789 -4.22 -32.49 -30.89
N CYS A 790 -2.97 -32.65 -30.51
CA CYS A 790 -2.00 -31.57 -30.48
C CYS A 790 -1.68 -31.09 -31.91
N GLU A 791 -1.91 -29.80 -32.18
CA GLU A 791 -1.59 -29.18 -33.45
C GLU A 791 -0.11 -29.29 -33.85
N ARG A 792 0.80 -29.51 -32.90
CA ARG A 792 2.26 -29.58 -33.13
C ARG A 792 2.79 -30.95 -33.46
N CYS A 793 2.31 -32.00 -32.83
CA CYS A 793 2.82 -33.36 -32.94
C CYS A 793 1.74 -34.40 -33.28
N GLY A 794 0.45 -34.05 -33.21
CA GLY A 794 -0.66 -34.95 -33.46
C GLY A 794 -1.06 -35.84 -32.27
N ASP A 795 -0.29 -35.87 -31.19
CA ASP A 795 -0.58 -36.68 -30.00
C ASP A 795 -1.83 -36.20 -29.24
N PRO A 796 -2.52 -37.08 -28.51
CA PRO A 796 -3.71 -36.71 -27.75
C PRO A 796 -3.37 -35.78 -26.56
N VAL A 797 -4.15 -34.74 -26.39
CA VAL A 797 -4.09 -33.79 -25.27
C VAL A 797 -5.30 -34.02 -24.37
N ALA A 798 -5.04 -34.44 -23.14
CA ALA A 798 -6.07 -34.63 -22.12
C ALA A 798 -6.65 -33.30 -21.63
N THR A 799 -7.78 -33.34 -20.93
CA THR A 799 -8.53 -32.18 -20.43
C THR A 799 -7.73 -31.23 -19.54
N ASN A 800 -6.66 -31.72 -18.89
CA ASN A 800 -5.74 -30.91 -18.07
C ASN A 800 -4.69 -30.12 -18.91
N GLY A 801 -4.60 -30.34 -20.22
CA GLY A 801 -3.69 -29.64 -21.13
C GLY A 801 -2.20 -29.93 -20.90
N HIS A 802 -1.84 -30.90 -20.07
CA HIS A 802 -0.47 -31.16 -19.61
C HIS A 802 0.48 -31.53 -20.76
N HIS A 803 0.00 -32.23 -21.80
CA HIS A 803 0.82 -32.64 -22.95
C HIS A 803 1.68 -31.50 -23.50
N GLY A 804 1.16 -30.28 -23.60
CA GLY A 804 1.91 -29.11 -24.11
C GLY A 804 3.24 -28.85 -23.38
N LEU A 805 3.36 -29.22 -22.10
CA LEU A 805 4.57 -29.01 -21.30
C LEU A 805 5.67 -30.01 -21.64
N SER A 806 5.32 -31.21 -22.05
CA SER A 806 6.22 -32.33 -22.37
C SER A 806 6.35 -32.59 -23.88
N CYS A 807 5.52 -31.98 -24.74
CA CYS A 807 5.55 -32.11 -26.19
C CYS A 807 6.95 -31.84 -26.78
N GLU A 808 7.46 -32.73 -27.62
CA GLU A 808 8.78 -32.56 -28.25
C GLU A 808 8.84 -31.32 -29.14
N ARG A 809 7.72 -30.95 -29.79
CA ARG A 809 7.58 -29.77 -30.65
C ARG A 809 6.95 -28.57 -29.93
N SER A 810 7.08 -28.53 -28.60
CA SER A 810 6.47 -27.50 -27.77
C SER A 810 6.89 -26.07 -28.13
N ALA A 811 5.91 -25.19 -28.38
CA ALA A 811 6.12 -23.77 -28.67
C ALA A 811 6.67 -22.99 -27.45
N GLY A 812 6.50 -23.52 -26.25
CA GLY A 812 6.85 -22.83 -25.00
C GLY A 812 8.30 -23.02 -24.53
N ARG A 813 9.04 -23.98 -25.07
CA ARG A 813 10.36 -24.35 -24.55
C ARG A 813 11.39 -23.23 -24.64
N HIS A 814 11.59 -22.64 -25.80
CA HIS A 814 12.51 -21.51 -26.02
C HIS A 814 12.06 -20.21 -25.33
N PRO A 815 10.81 -19.74 -25.47
CA PRO A 815 10.36 -18.55 -24.78
C PRO A 815 10.51 -18.65 -23.26
N ARG A 816 10.20 -19.79 -22.64
CA ARG A 816 10.33 -20.02 -21.21
C ARG A 816 11.78 -19.86 -20.74
N HIS A 817 12.71 -20.50 -21.44
CA HIS A 817 14.14 -20.42 -21.14
C HIS A 817 14.68 -18.98 -21.31
N THR A 818 14.33 -18.30 -22.39
CA THR A 818 14.72 -16.91 -22.64
C THR A 818 14.19 -15.96 -21.59
N MET A 819 12.90 -16.06 -21.22
CA MET A 819 12.30 -15.19 -20.18
C MET A 819 12.94 -15.37 -18.80
N LEU A 820 13.32 -16.61 -18.45
CA LEU A 820 14.04 -16.87 -17.19
C LEU A 820 15.40 -16.19 -17.18
N ASN A 821 16.21 -16.42 -18.21
CA ASN A 821 17.54 -15.83 -18.33
C ASN A 821 17.50 -14.30 -18.37
N ASP A 822 16.59 -13.70 -19.15
CA ASP A 822 16.40 -12.25 -19.17
C ASP A 822 16.04 -11.67 -17.80
N THR A 823 15.21 -12.38 -17.05
CA THR A 823 14.82 -11.94 -15.71
C THR A 823 16.01 -11.98 -14.76
N LEU A 824 16.84 -13.02 -14.83
CA LEU A 824 18.03 -13.18 -14.02
C LEU A 824 19.10 -12.14 -14.37
N VAL A 825 19.41 -11.95 -15.66
CA VAL A 825 20.39 -10.96 -16.14
C VAL A 825 20.02 -9.56 -15.66
N ARG A 826 18.74 -9.17 -15.78
CA ARG A 826 18.26 -7.87 -15.26
C ARG A 826 18.41 -7.76 -13.73
N ALA A 827 18.24 -8.85 -13.01
CA ALA A 827 18.42 -8.86 -11.56
C ALA A 827 19.90 -8.69 -11.19
N LEU A 828 20.81 -9.43 -11.87
CA LEU A 828 22.25 -9.30 -11.66
C LEU A 828 22.73 -7.88 -11.96
N HIS A 829 22.33 -7.29 -13.09
CA HIS A 829 22.65 -5.89 -13.40
C HIS A 829 22.09 -4.92 -12.33
N SER A 830 20.86 -5.17 -11.82
CA SER A 830 20.28 -4.34 -10.75
C SER A 830 21.01 -4.51 -9.41
N ALA A 831 21.70 -5.64 -9.22
CA ALA A 831 22.57 -5.90 -8.08
C ALA A 831 24.01 -5.37 -8.26
N GLY A 832 24.28 -4.66 -9.37
CA GLY A 832 25.61 -4.13 -9.70
C GLY A 832 26.58 -5.20 -10.24
N ILE A 833 26.07 -6.33 -10.73
CA ILE A 833 26.86 -7.45 -11.27
C ILE A 833 26.69 -7.47 -12.79
N PRO A 834 27.64 -6.92 -13.56
CA PRO A 834 27.64 -7.03 -15.02
C PRO A 834 27.81 -8.49 -15.45
N CYS A 835 27.06 -8.90 -16.45
CA CYS A 835 27.09 -10.27 -16.96
C CYS A 835 26.78 -10.31 -18.46
N THR A 836 27.20 -11.38 -19.12
CA THR A 836 26.91 -11.65 -20.52
C THR A 836 26.12 -12.94 -20.67
N ARG A 837 25.32 -13.05 -21.73
CA ARG A 837 24.60 -14.26 -22.12
C ARG A 837 25.41 -15.05 -23.14
N GLU A 838 25.27 -16.39 -23.12
CA GLU A 838 25.87 -17.31 -24.06
C GLU A 838 27.35 -16.98 -24.32
N PRO A 839 28.19 -16.98 -23.26
CA PRO A 839 29.58 -16.56 -23.38
C PRO A 839 30.33 -17.43 -24.36
N GLN A 840 31.15 -16.81 -25.26
CA GLN A 840 32.01 -17.51 -26.18
C GLN A 840 33.23 -18.08 -25.44
N GLY A 841 33.79 -19.15 -25.95
CA GLY A 841 35.01 -19.81 -25.41
C GLY A 841 34.78 -20.67 -24.16
N LEU A 842 33.50 -20.85 -23.73
CA LEU A 842 33.13 -21.79 -22.67
C LEU A 842 32.27 -22.93 -23.21
N ASP A 843 32.55 -23.34 -24.45
CA ASP A 843 31.80 -24.41 -25.10
C ASP A 843 32.17 -25.78 -24.49
N THR A 844 31.16 -26.63 -24.33
CA THR A 844 31.42 -28.04 -24.00
C THR A 844 31.84 -28.83 -25.23
N SER A 845 32.39 -30.03 -25.04
CA SER A 845 32.81 -30.90 -26.12
C SER A 845 31.71 -31.21 -27.17
N ASP A 846 30.43 -31.02 -26.81
CA ASP A 846 29.26 -31.13 -27.70
C ASP A 846 28.84 -29.82 -28.35
N GLY A 847 29.68 -28.76 -28.28
CA GLY A 847 29.45 -27.44 -28.86
C GLY A 847 28.36 -26.61 -28.17
N ARG A 848 27.84 -27.02 -27.01
CA ARG A 848 26.82 -26.31 -26.25
C ARG A 848 27.44 -25.36 -25.24
N ARG A 849 26.90 -24.15 -25.19
CA ARG A 849 27.32 -23.06 -24.29
C ARG A 849 26.50 -22.98 -23.02
N PRO A 850 27.07 -22.50 -21.90
CA PRO A 850 26.32 -22.11 -20.75
C PRO A 850 25.49 -20.83 -21.03
N ASP A 851 24.41 -20.61 -20.26
CA ASP A 851 23.46 -19.50 -20.48
C ASP A 851 24.02 -18.12 -20.14
N GLY A 852 24.99 -18.06 -19.24
CA GLY A 852 25.60 -16.78 -18.89
C GLY A 852 26.82 -16.88 -17.97
N LEU A 853 27.53 -15.72 -17.91
CA LEU A 853 28.77 -15.52 -17.17
C LEU A 853 28.75 -14.12 -16.54
N THR A 854 29.19 -13.98 -15.28
CA THR A 854 29.47 -12.68 -14.68
C THR A 854 30.82 -12.14 -15.15
N LEU A 855 30.85 -10.82 -15.46
CA LEU A 855 32.07 -10.15 -15.94
C LEU A 855 32.99 -9.67 -14.81
N ILE A 856 32.52 -9.78 -13.57
CA ILE A 856 33.30 -9.54 -12.35
C ILE A 856 33.21 -10.78 -11.44
N PRO A 857 34.17 -10.99 -10.55
CA PRO A 857 34.10 -12.10 -9.59
C PRO A 857 32.83 -12.07 -8.75
N PHE A 858 32.17 -13.21 -8.65
CA PHE A 858 30.92 -13.34 -7.89
C PHE A 858 31.18 -13.75 -6.44
N HIS A 859 32.09 -14.72 -6.24
CA HIS A 859 32.48 -15.22 -4.93
C HIS A 859 33.91 -15.73 -4.94
N ARG A 860 34.68 -15.47 -3.86
CA ARG A 860 36.08 -15.95 -3.68
C ARG A 860 37.01 -15.73 -4.91
N GLY A 861 36.87 -14.60 -5.60
CA GLY A 861 37.67 -14.28 -6.77
C GLY A 861 37.26 -14.99 -8.07
N LEU A 862 36.23 -15.87 -8.04
CA LEU A 862 35.79 -16.62 -9.21
C LEU A 862 34.56 -15.97 -9.87
N HIS A 863 34.55 -16.01 -11.20
CA HIS A 863 33.39 -15.63 -12.01
C HIS A 863 32.32 -16.71 -11.92
N LEU A 864 31.05 -16.30 -11.93
CA LEU A 864 29.93 -17.21 -11.91
C LEU A 864 29.50 -17.53 -13.33
N VAL A 865 29.38 -18.80 -13.64
CA VAL A 865 28.74 -19.36 -14.83
C VAL A 865 27.46 -20.05 -14.43
N TRP A 866 26.37 -19.85 -15.19
CA TRP A 866 25.11 -20.54 -14.94
C TRP A 866 24.54 -21.16 -16.22
N ASP A 867 23.73 -22.20 -16.03
CA ASP A 867 22.99 -22.84 -17.11
C ASP A 867 21.62 -23.32 -16.57
N GLY A 868 20.54 -22.77 -17.19
CA GLY A 868 19.17 -22.98 -16.77
C GLY A 868 18.50 -24.18 -17.42
N THR A 869 17.53 -24.74 -16.73
CA THR A 869 16.61 -25.74 -17.27
C THR A 869 15.26 -25.68 -16.59
N VAL A 870 14.20 -26.05 -17.31
CA VAL A 870 12.88 -26.27 -16.72
C VAL A 870 12.47 -27.68 -17.03
N VAL A 871 12.23 -28.46 -15.96
CA VAL A 871 11.84 -29.86 -16.06
C VAL A 871 10.35 -30.00 -15.75
N ASP A 872 9.71 -30.97 -16.39
CA ASP A 872 8.33 -31.26 -16.13
C ASP A 872 8.17 -32.38 -15.08
N THR A 873 7.60 -32.02 -13.95
CA THR A 873 7.38 -32.92 -12.81
C THR A 873 6.51 -34.13 -13.18
N LEU A 874 5.57 -33.92 -14.09
CA LEU A 874 4.57 -34.93 -14.49
C LEU A 874 4.99 -35.72 -15.74
N ALA A 875 6.19 -35.48 -16.26
CA ALA A 875 6.72 -36.27 -17.38
C ALA A 875 6.82 -37.76 -16.99
N PRO A 876 6.57 -38.69 -17.93
CA PRO A 876 6.61 -40.14 -17.63
C PRO A 876 7.91 -40.61 -16.98
N SER A 877 9.05 -39.96 -17.29
CA SER A 877 10.37 -40.28 -16.74
C SER A 877 10.58 -39.84 -15.27
N TYR A 878 9.68 -38.99 -14.74
CA TYR A 878 9.81 -38.42 -13.39
C TYR A 878 8.63 -38.65 -12.49
N VAL A 879 7.41 -38.79 -13.01
CA VAL A 879 6.14 -38.78 -12.27
C VAL A 879 6.12 -39.76 -11.10
N ASN A 880 6.57 -41.02 -11.29
CA ASN A 880 6.58 -42.04 -10.25
C ASN A 880 7.50 -41.65 -9.07
N HIS A 881 8.68 -41.10 -9.37
CA HIS A 881 9.60 -40.65 -8.32
C HIS A 881 9.12 -39.37 -7.63
N CYS A 882 8.51 -38.44 -8.39
CA CYS A 882 7.99 -37.18 -7.87
C CYS A 882 6.75 -37.42 -6.98
N ALA A 883 6.00 -38.46 -7.19
CA ALA A 883 4.89 -38.88 -6.33
C ALA A 883 5.35 -39.31 -4.92
N THR A 884 6.60 -39.70 -4.74
CA THR A 884 7.15 -40.11 -3.45
C THR A 884 8.17 -39.10 -2.89
N ILE A 885 9.01 -38.51 -3.74
CA ILE A 885 10.12 -37.65 -3.34
C ILE A 885 9.88 -36.21 -3.91
N PRO A 886 9.49 -35.25 -3.05
CA PRO A 886 9.30 -33.87 -3.49
C PRO A 886 10.59 -33.29 -4.10
N GLY A 887 10.49 -32.69 -5.31
CA GLY A 887 11.63 -32.05 -5.98
C GLY A 887 12.65 -33.01 -6.61
N TYR A 888 12.30 -34.29 -6.78
CA TYR A 888 13.19 -35.26 -7.44
C TYR A 888 13.62 -34.80 -8.83
N ALA A 889 12.69 -34.31 -9.66
CA ALA A 889 12.96 -33.90 -11.03
C ALA A 889 14.01 -32.77 -11.11
N VAL A 890 13.87 -31.71 -10.31
CA VAL A 890 14.88 -30.62 -10.29
C VAL A 890 16.21 -31.04 -9.70
N ALA A 891 16.23 -31.86 -8.66
CA ALA A 891 17.48 -32.34 -8.07
C ALA A 891 18.26 -33.23 -9.07
N ARG A 892 17.56 -34.04 -9.87
CA ARG A 892 18.18 -34.83 -10.95
C ARG A 892 18.71 -33.92 -12.07
N ALA A 893 17.96 -32.87 -12.43
CA ALA A 893 18.37 -31.91 -13.44
C ALA A 893 19.61 -31.11 -13.01
N GLU A 894 19.67 -30.64 -11.75
CA GLU A 894 20.86 -29.97 -11.21
C GLU A 894 22.10 -30.87 -11.26
N ARG A 895 21.97 -32.12 -10.84
CA ARG A 895 23.06 -33.10 -10.92
C ARG A 895 23.53 -33.38 -12.35
N ALA A 896 22.60 -33.46 -13.30
CA ALA A 896 22.90 -33.60 -14.72
C ALA A 896 23.70 -32.41 -15.26
N LYS A 897 23.35 -31.18 -14.91
CA LYS A 897 24.05 -29.97 -15.28
C LYS A 897 25.46 -29.89 -14.66
N LEU A 898 25.60 -30.27 -13.36
CA LEU A 898 26.90 -30.34 -12.69
C LEU A 898 27.87 -31.30 -13.41
N ARG A 899 27.40 -32.48 -13.83
CA ARG A 899 28.19 -33.44 -14.59
C ARG A 899 28.56 -32.90 -15.97
N LYS A 900 27.60 -32.28 -16.67
CA LYS A 900 27.83 -31.71 -18.00
C LYS A 900 28.92 -30.64 -17.99
N TYR A 901 28.96 -29.79 -16.96
CA TYR A 901 29.90 -28.66 -16.86
C TYR A 901 30.99 -28.93 -15.80
N ALA A 902 31.37 -30.20 -15.56
CA ALA A 902 32.35 -30.54 -14.53
C ALA A 902 33.71 -29.86 -14.78
N ALA A 903 34.13 -29.76 -16.03
CA ALA A 903 35.41 -29.12 -16.42
C ALA A 903 35.47 -27.63 -16.05
N LEU A 904 34.34 -26.90 -16.13
CA LEU A 904 34.32 -25.49 -15.80
C LEU A 904 34.45 -25.22 -14.29
N GLN A 905 34.17 -26.20 -13.43
CA GLN A 905 34.25 -26.03 -11.98
C GLN A 905 35.68 -25.87 -11.45
N ALA A 906 36.69 -26.18 -12.26
CA ALA A 906 38.08 -25.95 -11.89
C ALA A 906 38.48 -24.45 -11.96
N THR A 907 37.83 -23.68 -12.83
CA THR A 907 38.20 -22.27 -13.13
C THR A 907 37.08 -21.27 -12.80
N HIS A 908 35.86 -21.73 -12.70
CA HIS A 908 34.68 -20.89 -12.50
C HIS A 908 33.78 -21.45 -11.41
N LEU A 909 33.00 -20.58 -10.80
CA LEU A 909 31.89 -21.00 -9.96
C LEU A 909 30.69 -21.38 -10.85
N PHE A 910 30.39 -22.66 -10.97
CA PHE A 910 29.25 -23.10 -11.79
C PHE A 910 27.98 -23.25 -10.93
N SER A 911 26.89 -22.67 -11.37
CA SER A 911 25.56 -22.80 -10.71
C SER A 911 24.53 -23.37 -11.70
N PRO A 912 24.05 -24.59 -11.49
CA PRO A 912 22.88 -25.07 -12.23
C PRO A 912 21.63 -24.36 -11.77
N LEU A 913 20.76 -23.96 -12.69
CA LEU A 913 19.47 -23.33 -12.39
C LEU A 913 18.35 -24.25 -12.89
N ALA A 914 17.75 -25.02 -11.99
CA ALA A 914 16.66 -25.93 -12.34
C ALA A 914 15.33 -25.48 -11.70
N PHE A 915 14.31 -25.38 -12.56
CA PHE A 915 12.94 -25.06 -12.19
C PHE A 915 11.99 -26.18 -12.62
N GLU A 916 10.90 -26.36 -11.89
CA GLU A 916 9.79 -27.24 -12.29
C GLU A 916 8.71 -26.46 -13.04
N THR A 917 7.99 -27.13 -13.94
CA THR A 917 6.80 -26.55 -14.60
C THR A 917 5.75 -26.08 -13.58
N LEU A 918 5.62 -26.75 -12.45
CA LEU A 918 4.73 -26.35 -11.34
C LEU A 918 5.31 -25.25 -10.44
N GLY A 919 6.50 -24.70 -10.78
CA GLY A 919 7.07 -23.51 -10.15
C GLY A 919 8.08 -23.75 -9.02
N GLY A 920 8.32 -24.99 -8.63
CA GLY A 920 9.38 -25.35 -7.69
C GLY A 920 10.79 -25.11 -8.31
N HIS A 921 11.83 -24.99 -7.49
CA HIS A 921 13.21 -24.94 -7.94
C HIS A 921 14.11 -25.86 -7.10
N GLY A 922 15.29 -26.20 -7.63
CA GLY A 922 16.24 -27.08 -6.96
C GLY A 922 16.96 -26.42 -5.78
N PRO A 923 17.60 -27.21 -4.90
CA PRO A 923 18.32 -26.67 -3.75
C PRO A 923 19.54 -25.81 -4.13
N LEU A 924 20.29 -26.18 -5.18
CA LEU A 924 21.41 -25.37 -5.67
C LEU A 924 20.94 -24.05 -6.29
N THR A 925 19.80 -24.10 -7.00
CA THR A 925 19.12 -22.89 -7.50
C THR A 925 18.69 -21.98 -6.34
N ALA A 926 18.17 -22.55 -5.23
CA ALA A 926 17.80 -21.81 -4.04
C ALA A 926 18.99 -21.04 -3.45
N ASN A 927 20.11 -21.72 -3.23
CA ASN A 927 21.33 -21.13 -2.67
C ASN A 927 21.88 -20.00 -3.57
N PHE A 928 21.86 -20.21 -4.89
CA PHE A 928 22.26 -19.16 -5.84
C PHE A 928 21.34 -17.93 -5.73
N LEU A 929 20.02 -18.14 -5.78
CA LEU A 929 19.04 -17.06 -5.70
C LEU A 929 19.16 -16.28 -4.39
N GLU A 930 19.42 -16.96 -3.26
CA GLU A 930 19.65 -16.32 -1.97
C GLU A 930 20.85 -15.37 -2.03
N GLY A 931 21.95 -15.79 -2.64
CA GLY A 931 23.12 -14.95 -2.88
C GLY A 931 22.81 -13.71 -3.73
N VAL A 932 21.95 -13.85 -4.74
CA VAL A 932 21.46 -12.71 -5.55
C VAL A 932 20.51 -11.82 -4.75
N TYR A 933 19.62 -12.38 -3.89
CA TYR A 933 18.69 -11.62 -3.04
C TYR A 933 19.43 -10.69 -2.10
N HIS A 934 20.44 -11.19 -1.39
CA HIS A 934 21.23 -10.36 -0.48
C HIS A 934 21.90 -9.19 -1.19
N ARG A 935 22.43 -9.41 -2.40
CA ARG A 935 23.04 -8.35 -3.21
C ARG A 935 22.01 -7.34 -3.72
N LEU A 936 20.83 -7.82 -4.16
CA LEU A 936 19.72 -6.95 -4.57
C LEU A 936 19.23 -6.08 -3.41
N ILE A 937 19.03 -6.66 -2.22
CA ILE A 937 18.59 -5.93 -1.04
C ILE A 937 19.65 -4.88 -0.68
N ARG A 938 20.92 -5.23 -0.70
CA ARG A 938 22.04 -4.30 -0.42
C ARG A 938 22.07 -3.15 -1.44
N ALA A 939 21.92 -3.46 -2.74
CA ALA A 939 21.97 -2.47 -3.81
C ALA A 939 20.71 -1.57 -3.88
N THR A 940 19.53 -2.10 -3.53
CA THR A 940 18.27 -1.37 -3.65
C THR A 940 17.74 -0.82 -2.32
N GLY A 941 18.17 -1.39 -1.19
CA GLY A 941 17.64 -1.14 0.16
C GLY A 941 16.21 -1.64 0.39
N ASP A 942 15.58 -2.26 -0.59
CA ASP A 942 14.23 -2.82 -0.44
C ASP A 942 14.33 -4.30 -0.03
N LYS A 943 13.92 -4.61 1.19
CA LYS A 943 13.87 -5.99 1.71
C LYS A 943 13.01 -6.94 0.84
N ARG A 944 12.13 -6.41 0.00
CA ARG A 944 11.25 -7.18 -0.89
C ARG A 944 11.89 -7.48 -2.27
N ALA A 945 13.08 -6.96 -2.56
CA ALA A 945 13.72 -7.12 -3.87
C ALA A 945 13.93 -8.60 -4.24
N GLY A 946 14.32 -9.45 -3.26
CA GLY A 946 14.44 -10.89 -3.44
C GLY A 946 13.12 -11.57 -3.75
N SER A 947 12.07 -11.27 -2.97
CA SER A 947 10.73 -11.82 -3.22
C SER A 947 10.18 -11.40 -4.59
N PHE A 948 10.43 -10.17 -5.01
CA PHE A 948 10.03 -9.68 -6.32
C PHE A 948 10.76 -10.41 -7.46
N LEU A 949 12.05 -10.70 -7.30
CA LEU A 949 12.80 -11.53 -8.28
C LEU A 949 12.17 -12.92 -8.39
N LEU A 950 11.92 -13.59 -7.26
CA LEU A 950 11.31 -14.90 -7.25
C LEU A 950 9.93 -14.91 -7.93
N GLN A 951 9.08 -13.91 -7.65
CA GLN A 951 7.79 -13.73 -8.32
C GLN A 951 7.94 -13.61 -9.84
N ARG A 952 8.92 -12.84 -10.33
CA ARG A 952 9.17 -12.67 -11.77
C ARG A 952 9.69 -13.93 -12.43
N LEU A 953 10.58 -14.67 -11.77
CA LEU A 953 11.08 -15.96 -12.29
C LEU A 953 9.93 -16.98 -12.36
N SER A 954 9.12 -17.06 -11.30
CA SER A 954 7.95 -17.94 -11.26
C SER A 954 6.93 -17.56 -12.36
N LEU A 955 6.66 -16.26 -12.59
CA LEU A 955 5.82 -15.79 -13.70
C LEU A 955 6.40 -16.12 -15.08
N ALA A 956 7.71 -16.09 -15.25
CA ALA A 956 8.36 -16.49 -16.50
C ALA A 956 8.13 -17.98 -16.82
N VAL A 957 8.20 -18.84 -15.80
CA VAL A 957 7.85 -20.27 -15.93
C VAL A 957 6.38 -20.43 -16.34
N GLN A 958 5.45 -19.76 -15.63
CA GLN A 958 4.02 -19.90 -15.91
C GLN A 958 3.62 -19.36 -17.30
N ARG A 959 4.19 -18.24 -17.74
CA ARG A 959 3.99 -17.75 -19.11
C ARG A 959 4.47 -18.74 -20.15
N GLY A 960 5.67 -19.32 -19.96
CA GLY A 960 6.18 -20.34 -20.83
C GLY A 960 5.32 -21.60 -20.89
N ASN A 961 4.76 -22.01 -19.73
CA ASN A 961 3.80 -23.10 -19.66
C ASN A 961 2.53 -22.78 -20.45
N ALA A 962 1.97 -21.57 -20.29
CA ALA A 962 0.78 -21.14 -21.01
C ALA A 962 1.02 -21.08 -22.53
N ILE A 963 2.19 -20.57 -22.97
CA ILE A 963 2.58 -20.58 -24.39
C ILE A 963 2.67 -22.02 -24.92
N ALA A 964 3.25 -22.94 -24.15
CA ALA A 964 3.35 -24.35 -24.49
C ALA A 964 1.97 -25.01 -24.69
N PHE A 965 1.06 -24.76 -23.75
CA PHE A 965 -0.31 -25.25 -23.80
C PHE A 965 -1.09 -24.64 -24.97
N LEU A 966 -1.10 -23.31 -25.10
CA LEU A 966 -1.80 -22.63 -26.18
C LEU A 966 -1.30 -23.04 -27.58
N GLY A 967 -0.05 -23.45 -27.69
CA GLY A 967 0.53 -23.99 -28.90
C GLY A 967 0.03 -25.39 -29.31
N THR A 968 -0.73 -26.08 -28.45
CA THR A 968 -1.40 -27.36 -28.77
C THR A 968 -2.76 -27.17 -29.44
N LEU A 969 -3.33 -25.95 -29.32
CA LEU A 969 -4.64 -25.61 -29.84
C LEU A 969 -4.57 -25.20 -31.30
N SER A 970 -5.63 -25.54 -32.08
CA SER A 970 -5.79 -25.10 -33.46
C SER A 970 -5.94 -23.57 -33.54
N SER A 971 -5.28 -22.96 -34.53
CA SER A 971 -5.43 -21.53 -34.82
C SER A 971 -6.72 -21.20 -35.60
N SER A 972 -7.42 -22.21 -36.08
CA SER A 972 -8.70 -22.03 -36.79
C SER A 972 -9.85 -21.89 -35.81
N PRO A 973 -10.79 -20.94 -35.99
CA PRO A 973 -12.02 -20.93 -35.23
C PRO A 973 -12.79 -22.26 -35.49
N PRO A 974 -13.46 -22.81 -34.45
CA PRO A 974 -14.31 -23.98 -34.67
C PRO A 974 -15.34 -23.67 -35.76
N PRO A 975 -15.69 -24.66 -36.61
CA PRO A 975 -16.74 -24.47 -37.60
C PRO A 975 -18.03 -24.02 -36.89
N PRO A 976 -18.83 -23.12 -37.46
CA PRO A 976 -20.07 -22.69 -36.85
C PRO A 976 -20.91 -23.94 -36.61
N HIS A 977 -21.32 -24.14 -35.35
CA HIS A 977 -22.35 -25.16 -35.05
C HIS A 977 -23.59 -24.79 -35.84
N ASN A 978 -23.91 -25.58 -36.84
CA ASN A 978 -25.24 -25.55 -37.47
C ASN A 978 -26.29 -25.91 -36.38
N PRO A 979 -27.39 -25.15 -36.32
CA PRO A 979 -28.40 -25.29 -35.28
C PRO A 979 -29.07 -26.66 -35.25
#